data_b1ebda6d3f7ad4d88e38a74dc98ebc61
#
_entry.id   b1ebda6d3f7ad4d88e38a74dc98ebc61
#
_cell.length_a   1.000
_cell.length_b   1.000
_cell.length_c   1.000
_cell.angle_alpha   90.00
_cell.angle_beta   90.00
_cell.angle_gamma   90.00
#
_symmetry.space_group_name_H-M   'P 1'
#
loop_
_entity.id
_entity.type
_entity.pdbx_description
1 polymer ?
#
loop_
_entity_poly.entity_id
_entity_poly.type
_entity_poly.pdbx_seq_one_letter_code
_entity_poly.pdbx_strand_id
1 'polypeptide(L)'
;MGREEVLPWQLPPSISWVWGIWGAREVLLGGDPQALSFPPGRQYQYRYALAVRLDPVAEPSPRGGWLQAEALLGVRRLWRDPGREELLRVQIQDLKARQQPEEAKGQDGAGSPPAEIALSPEAQAELQQPIFISWSSGKVKALYGDETEGALISNLKRGIVSLLQLQPHAGTTVEEDASGSCQVTYAVSNHSITKTKDLLSCTKPKLGFTSVNKIFGVQWQPTSRSQYVVKDGVLQSVLAEESHMVALALRSTTGVKISSRQQLELVSSSPAPEEEARRSLEDALAGTDGQHQPLGTASLPFRRGCTHCPSLVAYLKTFDGQRAKRDISQAAATWRFQRFIQMLRGAKRRDVLQLLKRAPEEMLPFVVEAAVAAQSVASLAALSDFLDFSKEPKSLLQTFLYAAAFSPRPSKELLRLVLDKLDGKQLAPEVRETGAVALGSVVGKLCRQRLRGLQEVERGVETILAGLRGAKEEPEAVIHLLALGNAVLPETIPILLEHAEEGPAAISAAAISALRRFPARHISSEVKRAMRRIFHEKRKSYEKTCRLAAAEILLDSQPLPMDVINILLATGEMETETATFLLHKVQSSLRADHHPARKIMKDIMGDSQINNYHHFSKAGISSSFLGPLTATEDLLSTFGLDLLFLEGGFLRKSVSDFSLLSHNRQLRAAQVTIEAQGMESMLGESVLEGEEETELKAGMSAVFFDVQLRPIVFFQGYADLMAKVLLSSGEPTSVVKGNLLLMDHHQVIPLQSGLQVVVKVLGGLGLDISTNMDVNIWEQELKTSIHTRGSLAIDFQAELDAPFLQTTVRSQTEADSSIYFDTFLRFSSSPVLMCLQLREEQVPYREIFTVSRSAGNQSSTARKGRQGAVPSRELALQRDNSRACSLLLAAEKEA
;
A
#
# COMPACT_ATOMS: atom_id res chain seq x y z
N MET A 1 45.45 -17.69 -10.72
CA MET A 1 45.98 -18.11 -9.41
C MET A 1 45.15 -17.41 -8.37
N GLY A 2 44.59 -18.13 -7.41
CA GLY A 2 43.75 -17.58 -6.33
C GLY A 2 42.28 -17.90 -6.52
N ARG A 3 41.83 -19.12 -6.21
CA ARG A 3 40.43 -19.48 -5.94
C ARG A 3 40.13 -19.05 -4.52
N GLU A 4 39.20 -18.14 -4.33
CA GLU A 4 38.51 -17.98 -3.04
C GLU A 4 37.21 -18.78 -3.09
N GLU A 5 37.14 -19.78 -2.22
CA GLU A 5 35.96 -20.58 -1.96
C GLU A 5 34.94 -19.72 -1.19
N VAL A 6 33.77 -19.49 -1.79
CA VAL A 6 32.61 -18.91 -1.11
C VAL A 6 31.86 -20.06 -0.42
N LEU A 7 31.93 -20.08 0.90
CA LEU A 7 31.14 -20.96 1.76
C LEU A 7 29.64 -20.65 1.62
N PRO A 8 28.78 -21.66 1.52
CA PRO A 8 27.34 -21.45 1.48
C PRO A 8 26.81 -21.09 2.86
N TRP A 9 26.07 -20.00 2.95
CA TRP A 9 25.32 -19.58 4.14
C TRP A 9 24.22 -20.60 4.44
N GLN A 10 24.37 -21.31 5.56
CA GLN A 10 23.32 -22.15 6.12
C GLN A 10 22.21 -21.27 6.71
N LEU A 11 21.01 -21.39 6.16
CA LEU A 11 19.77 -20.88 6.75
C LEU A 11 19.51 -21.61 8.08
N PRO A 12 19.04 -20.92 9.13
CA PRO A 12 18.58 -21.58 10.35
C PRO A 12 17.36 -22.47 10.06
N PRO A 13 17.21 -23.62 10.74
CA PRO A 13 16.19 -24.60 10.40
C PRO A 13 14.79 -24.04 10.63
N SER A 14 14.00 -24.03 9.58
CA SER A 14 12.56 -23.84 9.61
C SER A 14 11.95 -24.94 10.51
N ILE A 15 11.24 -24.52 11.56
CA ILE A 15 10.45 -25.41 12.41
C ILE A 15 9.27 -25.91 11.58
N SER A 16 9.43 -27.06 10.97
CA SER A 16 8.34 -27.84 10.38
C SER A 16 7.52 -28.48 11.50
N TRP A 17 6.29 -28.04 11.68
CA TRP A 17 5.32 -28.71 12.53
C TRP A 17 4.87 -30.01 11.84
N VAL A 18 5.44 -31.11 12.27
CA VAL A 18 4.95 -32.46 11.94
C VAL A 18 3.72 -32.71 12.82
N TRP A 19 2.56 -32.87 12.20
CA TRP A 19 1.35 -33.37 12.84
C TRP A 19 1.54 -34.86 13.12
N GLY A 20 1.99 -35.19 14.34
CA GLY A 20 1.95 -36.53 14.87
C GLY A 20 0.60 -36.74 15.56
N ILE A 21 -0.26 -37.57 14.98
CA ILE A 21 -1.46 -38.11 15.62
C ILE A 21 -0.97 -39.07 16.73
N TRP A 22 -0.98 -38.61 17.96
CA TRP A 22 -0.92 -39.46 19.12
C TRP A 22 -2.26 -39.43 19.80
N GLY A 23 -2.92 -40.60 19.81
CA GLY A 23 -4.13 -40.79 20.59
C GLY A 23 -3.83 -40.56 22.07
N ALA A 24 -4.39 -39.51 22.62
CA ALA A 24 -4.38 -39.27 24.05
C ALA A 24 -5.32 -40.25 24.70
N ARG A 25 -4.73 -41.28 25.34
CA ARG A 25 -5.40 -42.05 26.41
C ARG A 25 -5.64 -41.08 27.55
N GLU A 26 -6.92 -40.82 27.84
CA GLU A 26 -7.34 -40.16 29.08
C GLU A 26 -6.80 -40.95 30.29
N VAL A 27 -5.81 -40.32 30.95
CA VAL A 27 -5.49 -40.70 32.32
C VAL A 27 -6.30 -39.76 33.20
N LEU A 28 -7.46 -40.25 33.63
CA LEU A 28 -8.25 -39.70 34.73
C LEU A 28 -7.40 -39.81 36.01
N LEU A 29 -6.67 -38.73 36.35
CA LEU A 29 -6.14 -38.54 37.70
C LEU A 29 -6.71 -37.23 38.23
N GLY A 30 -7.47 -37.37 39.33
CA GLY A 30 -8.35 -36.44 39.97
C GLY A 30 -7.79 -35.05 40.29
N GLY A 31 -8.70 -34.12 40.15
CA GLY A 31 -8.67 -32.75 40.56
C GLY A 31 -9.23 -31.86 39.45
N ASP A 32 -10.54 -31.69 39.40
CA ASP A 32 -11.15 -30.60 38.60
C ASP A 32 -10.36 -29.29 38.87
N PRO A 33 -9.84 -28.58 37.85
CA PRO A 33 -9.27 -27.28 38.09
C PRO A 33 -10.38 -26.42 38.66
N GLN A 34 -10.21 -26.00 39.92
CA GLN A 34 -11.24 -25.25 40.63
C GLN A 34 -11.60 -24.00 39.83
N ALA A 35 -12.85 -23.86 39.50
CA ALA A 35 -13.35 -22.65 38.84
C ALA A 35 -12.95 -21.42 39.70
N LEU A 36 -12.52 -20.38 39.03
CA LEU A 36 -12.18 -19.13 39.67
C LEU A 36 -13.40 -18.63 40.45
N SER A 37 -13.21 -18.24 41.74
CA SER A 37 -14.26 -17.73 42.62
C SER A 37 -13.70 -16.66 43.54
N PHE A 38 -14.58 -15.77 43.97
CA PHE A 38 -14.29 -14.77 45.01
C PHE A 38 -15.19 -15.06 46.22
N PRO A 39 -14.68 -15.78 47.27
CA PRO A 39 -15.44 -16.07 48.50
C PRO A 39 -16.08 -14.83 49.12
N PRO A 40 -17.31 -15.02 49.73
CA PRO A 40 -18.02 -13.90 50.35
C PRO A 40 -17.31 -13.39 51.62
N GLY A 41 -17.60 -12.16 52.00
CA GLY A 41 -17.09 -11.58 53.25
C GLY A 41 -15.58 -11.30 53.23
N ARG A 42 -14.98 -11.30 52.01
CA ARG A 42 -13.54 -11.00 51.80
C ARG A 42 -13.34 -9.96 50.74
N GLN A 43 -12.34 -9.10 50.96
CA GLN A 43 -11.77 -8.18 49.99
C GLN A 43 -10.37 -8.65 49.64
N TYR A 44 -10.11 -8.81 48.36
CA TYR A 44 -8.81 -9.21 47.81
C TYR A 44 -8.08 -7.98 47.33
N GLN A 45 -6.83 -7.82 47.72
CA GLN A 45 -5.97 -6.71 47.29
C GLN A 45 -4.85 -7.24 46.43
N TYR A 46 -4.81 -6.77 45.19
CA TYR A 46 -3.80 -7.14 44.21
C TYR A 46 -2.87 -5.98 43.92
N ARG A 47 -1.58 -6.28 43.73
CA ARG A 47 -0.65 -5.35 43.08
C ARG A 47 -0.80 -5.47 41.58
N TYR A 48 -1.07 -4.37 40.94
CA TYR A 48 -1.12 -4.27 39.47
C TYR A 48 0.10 -3.53 38.96
N ALA A 49 0.75 -4.05 37.92
CA ALA A 49 1.83 -3.40 37.21
C ALA A 49 1.58 -3.44 35.70
N LEU A 50 1.77 -2.32 35.05
CA LEU A 50 1.65 -2.16 33.57
C LEU A 50 2.95 -1.60 33.02
N ALA A 51 3.47 -2.18 31.96
CA ALA A 51 4.59 -1.63 31.19
C ALA A 51 4.26 -1.66 29.71
N VAL A 52 4.35 -0.51 29.04
CA VAL A 52 4.16 -0.42 27.57
C VAL A 52 5.38 0.25 26.96
N ARG A 53 5.88 -0.32 25.87
CA ARG A 53 7.04 0.19 25.12
C ARG A 53 6.69 0.33 23.66
N LEU A 54 7.16 1.42 23.06
CA LEU A 54 7.14 1.67 21.61
C LEU A 54 8.58 1.82 21.15
N ASP A 55 9.14 0.77 20.58
CA ASP A 55 10.54 0.76 20.13
C ASP A 55 10.57 0.87 18.60
N PRO A 56 11.29 1.86 18.01
CA PRO A 56 11.54 1.88 16.57
C PRO A 56 12.28 0.61 16.13
N VAL A 57 11.99 0.11 14.92
CA VAL A 57 12.62 -1.12 14.39
C VAL A 57 14.01 -0.84 13.82
N ALA A 58 14.23 0.36 13.25
CA ALA A 58 15.49 0.70 12.58
C ALA A 58 16.64 0.99 13.56
N GLU A 59 17.85 0.66 13.15
CA GLU A 59 19.09 1.09 13.82
C GLU A 59 19.89 2.03 12.87
N PRO A 60 20.50 3.09 13.40
CA PRO A 60 20.41 3.63 14.77
C PRO A 60 19.12 4.44 14.97
N SER A 61 18.39 4.15 16.02
CA SER A 61 17.20 4.90 16.41
C SER A 61 17.36 5.50 17.80
N PRO A 62 16.60 6.55 18.17
CA PRO A 62 16.51 6.97 19.57
C PRO A 62 15.86 5.87 20.39
N ARG A 63 16.15 5.83 21.69
CA ARG A 63 15.44 4.91 22.60
C ARG A 63 13.94 5.13 22.50
N GLY A 64 13.17 4.02 22.44
CA GLY A 64 11.73 4.04 22.31
C GLY A 64 10.98 4.73 23.43
N GLY A 65 9.70 4.94 23.25
CA GLY A 65 8.82 5.41 24.32
C GLY A 65 8.56 4.30 25.33
N TRP A 66 8.60 4.61 26.62
CA TRP A 66 8.34 3.67 27.70
C TRP A 66 7.41 4.28 28.74
N LEU A 67 6.39 3.52 29.12
CA LEU A 67 5.42 3.85 30.15
C LEU A 67 5.37 2.73 31.16
N GLN A 68 5.44 3.03 32.44
CA GLN A 68 5.17 2.10 33.54
C GLN A 68 4.13 2.70 34.47
N ALA A 69 3.19 1.87 34.91
CA ALA A 69 2.22 2.24 35.92
C ALA A 69 2.10 1.12 36.96
N GLU A 70 1.96 1.49 38.21
CA GLU A 70 1.74 0.58 39.34
C GLU A 70 0.53 1.05 40.13
N ALA A 71 -0.32 0.12 40.57
CA ALA A 71 -1.49 0.42 41.39
C ALA A 71 -1.83 -0.73 42.34
N LEU A 72 -2.64 -0.44 43.35
CA LEU A 72 -3.33 -1.45 44.16
C LEU A 72 -4.76 -1.59 43.65
N LEU A 73 -5.22 -2.83 43.46
CA LEU A 73 -6.59 -3.14 43.06
C LEU A 73 -7.32 -3.83 44.18
N GLY A 74 -8.45 -3.27 44.59
CA GLY A 74 -9.39 -3.91 45.49
C GLY A 74 -10.44 -4.68 44.71
N VAL A 75 -10.56 -5.97 44.89
CA VAL A 75 -11.62 -6.80 44.28
C VAL A 75 -12.49 -7.37 45.40
N ARG A 76 -13.82 -7.13 45.31
CA ARG A 76 -14.79 -7.61 46.32
C ARG A 76 -16.04 -8.06 45.62
N ARG A 77 -16.61 -9.23 46.03
CA ARG A 77 -17.93 -9.67 45.62
C ARG A 77 -18.97 -8.91 46.44
N LEU A 78 -19.99 -8.37 45.75
CA LEU A 78 -21.10 -7.64 46.36
C LEU A 78 -22.37 -8.46 46.41
N TRP A 79 -22.55 -9.35 45.44
CA TRP A 79 -23.79 -10.14 45.26
C TRP A 79 -23.52 -11.40 44.45
N ARG A 80 -24.34 -12.42 44.67
CA ARG A 80 -24.33 -13.67 43.93
C ARG A 80 -25.77 -14.19 43.76
N ASP A 81 -26.05 -14.60 42.50
CA ASP A 81 -27.29 -15.30 42.18
C ASP A 81 -27.17 -16.81 42.43
N PRO A 82 -28.28 -17.52 42.75
CA PRO A 82 -28.31 -18.98 42.79
C PRO A 82 -27.86 -19.68 41.49
N GLY A 83 -27.99 -18.97 40.34
CA GLY A 83 -27.52 -19.40 39.02
C GLY A 83 -26.00 -19.20 38.76
N ARG A 84 -25.21 -18.86 39.79
CA ARG A 84 -23.76 -18.63 39.76
C ARG A 84 -23.27 -17.31 39.08
N GLU A 85 -24.17 -16.39 38.83
CA GLU A 85 -23.76 -15.03 38.43
C GLU A 85 -23.36 -14.24 39.69
N GLU A 86 -22.24 -13.50 39.60
CA GLU A 86 -21.70 -12.72 40.72
C GLU A 86 -21.50 -11.25 40.27
N LEU A 87 -21.75 -10.31 41.17
CA LEU A 87 -21.40 -8.91 40.98
C LEU A 87 -20.10 -8.61 41.76
N LEU A 88 -19.03 -8.27 41.00
CA LEU A 88 -17.75 -7.88 41.59
C LEU A 88 -17.58 -6.38 41.49
N ARG A 89 -17.07 -5.76 42.58
CA ARG A 89 -16.57 -4.39 42.60
C ARG A 89 -15.07 -4.43 42.44
N VAL A 90 -14.55 -3.70 41.45
CA VAL A 90 -13.12 -3.51 41.20
C VAL A 90 -12.80 -2.04 41.35
N GLN A 91 -11.81 -1.72 42.18
CA GLN A 91 -11.42 -0.35 42.47
C GLN A 91 -9.91 -0.20 42.42
N ILE A 92 -9.45 0.81 41.66
CA ILE A 92 -8.04 1.17 41.54
C ILE A 92 -7.68 2.13 42.71
N GLN A 93 -6.56 1.86 43.36
CA GLN A 93 -6.03 2.67 44.45
C GLN A 93 -4.56 2.98 44.17
N ASP A 94 -4.09 4.16 44.56
CA ASP A 94 -2.68 4.57 44.53
C ASP A 94 -1.96 4.33 43.19
N LEU A 95 -2.60 4.73 42.10
CA LEU A 95 -1.96 4.61 40.77
C LEU A 95 -0.78 5.59 40.66
N LYS A 96 0.41 5.05 40.44
CA LYS A 96 1.65 5.77 40.20
C LYS A 96 2.14 5.47 38.80
N ALA A 97 2.35 6.51 37.99
CA ALA A 97 2.88 6.38 36.65
C ALA A 97 4.31 6.93 36.58
N ARG A 98 5.14 6.27 35.78
CA ARG A 98 6.55 6.63 35.59
C ARG A 98 6.90 6.62 34.12
N GLN A 99 7.77 7.52 33.69
CA GLN A 99 8.34 7.56 32.34
C GLN A 99 9.86 7.36 32.40
N GLN A 100 10.42 6.98 31.24
CA GLN A 100 11.86 6.81 31.11
C GLN A 100 12.58 8.13 31.39
N PRO A 101 13.68 8.12 32.21
CA PRO A 101 14.48 9.30 32.44
C PRO A 101 15.12 9.81 31.14
N GLU A 102 15.30 11.13 31.05
CA GLU A 102 16.15 11.71 30.00
C GLU A 102 17.60 11.26 30.19
N GLU A 103 18.27 10.90 29.10
CA GLU A 103 19.72 10.68 29.14
C GLU A 103 20.40 12.00 29.49
N ALA A 104 20.99 12.05 30.67
CA ALA A 104 21.94 13.11 30.98
C ALA A 104 23.10 13.03 29.99
N LYS A 105 23.35 14.10 29.24
CA LYS A 105 24.55 14.27 28.43
C LYS A 105 25.76 14.41 29.38
N GLY A 106 26.29 13.28 29.84
CA GLY A 106 27.43 13.28 30.73
C GLY A 106 27.88 11.86 31.07
N GLN A 107 29.17 11.67 31.03
CA GLN A 107 29.89 10.49 31.46
C GLN A 107 29.42 10.08 32.84
N ASP A 108 29.12 8.83 32.97
CA ASP A 108 29.03 7.92 34.11
C ASP A 108 27.68 7.19 34.18
N GLY A 109 27.77 5.89 34.09
CA GLY A 109 26.67 4.92 33.84
C GLY A 109 25.70 4.66 35.02
N ALA A 110 25.36 5.62 35.83
CA ALA A 110 24.26 5.54 36.77
C ALA A 110 23.04 6.26 36.21
N GLY A 111 22.13 5.50 35.56
CA GLY A 111 20.88 6.05 35.01
C GLY A 111 20.08 6.78 36.08
N SER A 112 19.65 8.02 35.80
CA SER A 112 18.71 8.74 36.67
C SER A 112 17.46 7.89 36.92
N PRO A 113 16.89 7.92 38.13
CA PRO A 113 15.70 7.16 38.47
C PRO A 113 14.52 7.58 37.54
N PRO A 114 13.58 6.65 37.25
CA PRO A 114 12.41 6.97 36.43
C PRO A 114 11.64 8.16 37.04
N ALA A 115 11.31 9.13 36.18
CA ALA A 115 10.55 10.30 36.59
C ALA A 115 9.09 9.92 36.85
N GLU A 116 8.56 10.27 38.02
CA GLU A 116 7.15 10.09 38.35
C GLU A 116 6.30 11.15 37.65
N ILE A 117 5.18 10.70 37.05
CA ILE A 117 4.23 11.55 36.34
C ILE A 117 3.15 11.97 37.32
N ALA A 118 3.00 13.28 37.55
CA ALA A 118 1.91 13.82 38.34
C ALA A 118 0.57 13.67 37.56
N LEU A 119 -0.39 12.98 38.17
CA LEU A 119 -1.76 12.91 37.71
C LEU A 119 -2.53 14.17 38.04
N SER A 120 -3.43 14.64 37.18
CA SER A 120 -4.36 15.71 37.55
C SER A 120 -5.31 15.20 38.65
N PRO A 121 -5.75 16.07 39.60
CA PRO A 121 -6.70 15.68 40.65
C PRO A 121 -8.00 15.08 40.04
N GLU A 122 -8.46 15.59 38.94
CA GLU A 122 -9.64 15.09 38.20
C GLU A 122 -9.41 13.65 37.67
N ALA A 123 -8.30 13.40 36.97
CA ALA A 123 -7.96 12.06 36.47
C ALA A 123 -7.76 11.06 37.65
N GLN A 124 -7.23 11.51 38.75
CA GLN A 124 -7.07 10.68 39.96
C GLN A 124 -8.43 10.30 40.56
N ALA A 125 -9.34 11.26 40.65
CA ALA A 125 -10.71 11.02 41.13
C ALA A 125 -11.47 10.05 40.24
N GLU A 126 -11.44 10.24 38.91
CA GLU A 126 -12.05 9.32 37.95
C GLU A 126 -11.44 7.91 38.01
N LEU A 127 -10.12 7.77 38.14
CA LEU A 127 -9.44 6.48 38.31
C LEU A 127 -9.88 5.72 39.56
N GLN A 128 -10.15 6.42 40.64
CA GLN A 128 -10.57 5.82 41.92
C GLN A 128 -12.05 5.40 41.93
N GLN A 129 -12.85 5.88 40.96
CA GLN A 129 -14.22 5.41 40.82
C GLN A 129 -14.24 3.90 40.55
N PRO A 130 -15.07 3.09 41.27
CA PRO A 130 -15.14 1.66 41.06
C PRO A 130 -15.79 1.33 39.71
N ILE A 131 -15.40 0.18 39.13
CA ILE A 131 -16.11 -0.48 38.03
C ILE A 131 -16.76 -1.76 38.58
N PHE A 132 -17.96 -2.04 38.14
CA PHE A 132 -18.71 -3.23 38.56
C PHE A 132 -18.77 -4.22 37.40
N ILE A 133 -18.67 -5.51 37.71
CA ILE A 133 -18.54 -6.58 36.73
C ILE A 133 -19.61 -7.63 37.03
N SER A 134 -20.55 -7.86 36.14
CA SER A 134 -21.31 -9.10 36.12
C SER A 134 -20.40 -10.21 35.63
N TRP A 135 -20.16 -11.20 36.46
CA TRP A 135 -19.16 -12.24 36.26
C TRP A 135 -19.74 -13.62 36.55
N SER A 136 -19.41 -14.61 35.76
CA SER A 136 -19.87 -15.98 35.95
C SER A 136 -18.79 -16.99 35.56
N SER A 137 -18.31 -17.75 36.56
CA SER A 137 -17.36 -18.85 36.32
C SER A 137 -16.15 -18.50 35.48
N GLY A 138 -15.55 -17.31 35.71
CA GLY A 138 -14.37 -16.84 34.96
C GLY A 138 -14.69 -16.06 33.69
N LYS A 139 -15.95 -15.83 33.36
CA LYS A 139 -16.37 -15.05 32.20
C LYS A 139 -17.01 -13.73 32.61
N VAL A 140 -16.56 -12.63 32.06
CA VAL A 140 -17.20 -11.32 32.16
C VAL A 140 -18.43 -11.31 31.26
N LYS A 141 -19.62 -11.05 31.83
CA LYS A 141 -20.87 -10.95 31.09
C LYS A 141 -21.23 -9.51 30.74
N ALA A 142 -21.06 -8.60 31.69
CA ALA A 142 -21.33 -7.19 31.51
C ALA A 142 -20.46 -6.35 32.42
N LEU A 143 -20.24 -5.10 32.04
CA LEU A 143 -19.55 -4.08 32.80
C LEU A 143 -20.53 -2.96 33.12
N TYR A 144 -20.40 -2.35 34.30
CA TYR A 144 -21.20 -1.21 34.71
C TYR A 144 -20.28 -0.12 35.30
N GLY A 145 -20.52 1.11 34.91
CA GLY A 145 -19.71 2.26 35.35
C GLY A 145 -20.39 3.56 34.98
N ASP A 146 -19.67 4.65 35.12
CA ASP A 146 -20.12 6.01 34.79
C ASP A 146 -19.88 6.31 33.31
N GLU A 147 -20.93 6.66 32.54
CA GLU A 147 -20.82 7.06 31.13
C GLU A 147 -20.06 8.39 30.92
N THR A 148 -20.01 9.23 31.95
CA THR A 148 -19.33 10.54 31.86
C THR A 148 -17.81 10.43 32.01
N GLU A 149 -17.31 9.24 32.39
CA GLU A 149 -15.90 8.97 32.57
C GLU A 149 -15.11 9.11 31.26
N GLY A 150 -13.94 9.71 31.32
CA GLY A 150 -13.07 9.90 30.17
C GLY A 150 -12.69 8.57 29.48
N ALA A 151 -12.79 8.53 28.13
CA ALA A 151 -12.59 7.30 27.35
C ALA A 151 -11.25 6.60 27.65
N LEU A 152 -10.17 7.33 27.92
CA LEU A 152 -8.85 6.77 28.23
C LEU A 152 -8.83 6.03 29.57
N ILE A 153 -9.49 6.61 30.59
CA ILE A 153 -9.58 6.03 31.94
C ILE A 153 -10.50 4.81 31.90
N SER A 154 -11.67 4.95 31.30
CA SER A 154 -12.63 3.87 31.12
C SER A 154 -12.00 2.69 30.36
N ASN A 155 -11.18 2.94 29.33
CA ASN A 155 -10.46 1.89 28.61
C ASN A 155 -9.39 1.19 29.47
N LEU A 156 -8.65 1.92 30.29
CA LEU A 156 -7.67 1.33 31.22
C LEU A 156 -8.36 0.39 32.22
N LYS A 157 -9.53 0.78 32.76
CA LYS A 157 -10.35 -0.08 33.63
C LYS A 157 -10.81 -1.35 32.91
N ARG A 158 -11.26 -1.25 31.64
CA ARG A 158 -11.61 -2.43 30.80
C ARG A 158 -10.40 -3.36 30.61
N GLY A 159 -9.21 -2.80 30.42
CA GLY A 159 -7.97 -3.58 30.33
C GLY A 159 -7.69 -4.38 31.61
N ILE A 160 -7.84 -3.75 32.76
CA ILE A 160 -7.68 -4.41 34.07
C ILE A 160 -8.71 -5.53 34.25
N VAL A 161 -9.97 -5.26 33.92
CA VAL A 161 -11.04 -6.27 34.00
C VAL A 161 -10.79 -7.48 33.10
N SER A 162 -10.19 -7.28 31.94
CA SER A 162 -9.86 -8.39 31.04
C SER A 162 -8.87 -9.40 31.60
N LEU A 163 -8.09 -9.03 32.63
CA LEU A 163 -7.22 -9.95 33.37
C LEU A 163 -7.99 -10.91 34.27
N LEU A 164 -9.22 -10.57 34.68
CA LEU A 164 -10.08 -11.42 35.50
C LEU A 164 -10.88 -12.44 34.66
N GLN A 165 -10.73 -12.40 33.33
CA GLN A 165 -11.42 -13.30 32.43
C GLN A 165 -10.57 -14.54 32.17
N LEU A 166 -10.97 -15.66 32.73
CA LEU A 166 -10.26 -16.93 32.69
C LEU A 166 -11.22 -18.10 32.64
N GLN A 167 -11.05 -19.02 31.69
CA GLN A 167 -11.76 -20.29 31.68
C GLN A 167 -10.86 -21.43 32.19
N PRO A 168 -11.39 -22.31 33.10
CA PRO A 168 -10.58 -23.35 33.72
C PRO A 168 -10.35 -24.57 32.84
N HIS A 169 -10.96 -24.64 31.65
CA HIS A 169 -10.91 -25.79 30.76
C HIS A 169 -10.01 -25.53 29.55
N ALA A 170 -9.24 -26.54 29.14
CA ALA A 170 -8.50 -26.48 27.88
C ALA A 170 -9.46 -26.48 26.68
N GLY A 171 -9.15 -25.70 25.67
CA GLY A 171 -9.97 -25.59 24.45
C GLY A 171 -9.88 -24.22 23.80
N THR A 172 -10.60 -24.07 22.69
CA THR A 172 -10.69 -22.82 21.94
C THR A 172 -12.10 -22.26 22.04
N THR A 173 -12.18 -20.97 22.32
CA THR A 173 -13.45 -20.22 22.47
C THR A 173 -13.31 -18.82 21.90
N VAL A 174 -14.44 -18.13 21.73
CA VAL A 174 -14.46 -16.69 21.37
C VAL A 174 -14.75 -15.90 22.63
N GLU A 175 -13.88 -14.93 22.91
CA GLU A 175 -14.01 -14.02 24.06
C GLU A 175 -13.98 -12.57 23.61
N GLU A 176 -14.76 -11.75 24.29
CA GLU A 176 -14.76 -10.31 24.11
C GLU A 176 -14.14 -9.62 25.30
N ASP A 177 -13.14 -8.77 25.04
CA ASP A 177 -12.44 -7.96 26.04
C ASP A 177 -12.00 -6.60 25.46
N ALA A 178 -11.10 -5.87 26.15
CA ALA A 178 -10.58 -4.58 25.73
C ALA A 178 -9.99 -4.60 24.30
N SER A 179 -9.38 -5.73 23.87
CA SER A 179 -8.82 -5.86 22.52
C SER A 179 -9.88 -6.19 21.45
N GLY A 180 -11.04 -6.70 21.84
CA GLY A 180 -12.05 -7.09 20.91
C GLY A 180 -12.65 -8.49 21.15
N SER A 181 -13.53 -8.92 20.25
CA SER A 181 -14.07 -10.29 20.22
C SER A 181 -13.11 -11.14 19.37
N CYS A 182 -12.31 -11.97 20.04
CA CYS A 182 -11.19 -12.68 19.43
C CYS A 182 -11.27 -14.18 19.75
N GLN A 183 -10.67 -15.01 18.91
CA GLN A 183 -10.48 -16.41 19.19
C GLN A 183 -9.36 -16.58 20.23
N VAL A 184 -9.66 -17.37 21.26
CA VAL A 184 -8.77 -17.61 22.40
C VAL A 184 -8.61 -19.09 22.61
N THR A 185 -7.35 -19.54 22.86
CA THR A 185 -7.03 -20.94 23.14
C THR A 185 -6.46 -21.04 24.56
N TYR A 186 -7.00 -21.93 25.35
CA TYR A 186 -6.57 -22.26 26.70
C TYR A 186 -5.80 -23.57 26.73
N ALA A 187 -4.64 -23.57 27.36
CA ALA A 187 -3.87 -24.75 27.72
C ALA A 187 -3.72 -24.82 29.26
N VAL A 188 -4.17 -25.89 29.85
CA VAL A 188 -4.16 -26.08 31.31
C VAL A 188 -3.05 -27.03 31.69
N SER A 189 -2.23 -26.65 32.69
CA SER A 189 -1.21 -27.48 33.32
C SER A 189 -1.47 -27.57 34.83
N ASN A 190 -0.77 -28.47 35.53
CA ASN A 190 -0.99 -28.70 36.98
C ASN A 190 -0.87 -27.45 37.87
N HIS A 191 -0.15 -26.41 37.41
CA HIS A 191 0.12 -25.23 38.25
C HIS A 191 -0.23 -23.91 37.56
N SER A 192 -0.58 -23.94 36.26
CA SER A 192 -0.85 -22.69 35.54
C SER A 192 -1.80 -22.92 34.35
N ILE A 193 -2.55 -21.89 34.01
CA ILE A 193 -3.38 -21.86 32.82
C ILE A 193 -2.76 -20.84 31.88
N THR A 194 -2.48 -21.26 30.65
CA THR A 194 -1.99 -20.39 29.58
C THR A 194 -3.13 -20.04 28.63
N LYS A 195 -3.36 -18.75 28.42
CA LYS A 195 -4.32 -18.19 27.47
C LYS A 195 -3.56 -17.56 26.30
N THR A 196 -3.79 -18.04 25.10
CA THR A 196 -3.23 -17.47 23.85
C THR A 196 -4.35 -16.89 23.02
N LYS A 197 -4.24 -15.63 22.64
CA LYS A 197 -5.25 -14.91 21.85
C LYS A 197 -4.76 -14.71 20.42
N ASP A 198 -5.60 -15.09 19.44
CA ASP A 198 -5.36 -14.77 18.03
C ASP A 198 -5.91 -13.39 17.71
N LEU A 199 -5.04 -12.39 17.74
CA LEU A 199 -5.37 -10.99 17.48
C LEU A 199 -5.74 -10.70 16.02
N LEU A 200 -5.41 -11.61 15.08
CA LEU A 200 -5.81 -11.50 13.67
C LEU A 200 -7.25 -11.93 13.46
N SER A 201 -7.77 -12.80 14.32
CA SER A 201 -9.16 -13.29 14.28
C SER A 201 -10.17 -12.32 14.88
N CYS A 202 -9.71 -11.25 15.55
CA CYS A 202 -10.60 -10.33 16.27
C CYS A 202 -11.63 -9.68 15.35
N THR A 203 -12.90 -9.94 15.61
CA THR A 203 -14.03 -9.31 14.91
C THR A 203 -14.43 -8.04 15.66
N LYS A 204 -14.09 -6.89 15.08
CA LYS A 204 -14.54 -5.57 15.55
C LYS A 204 -14.61 -4.59 14.41
N PRO A 205 -15.37 -3.48 14.60
CA PRO A 205 -15.28 -2.42 13.63
C PRO A 205 -13.80 -2.08 13.47
N LYS A 206 -13.27 -2.34 12.27
CA LYS A 206 -11.89 -1.99 11.93
C LYS A 206 -11.77 -0.48 12.04
N LEU A 207 -11.27 -0.01 13.17
CA LEU A 207 -11.03 1.40 13.40
C LEU A 207 -9.82 1.81 12.57
N GLY A 208 -10.08 2.32 11.38
CA GLY A 208 -9.03 2.76 10.49
C GLY A 208 -9.23 2.35 9.04
N PHE A 209 -8.22 2.57 8.25
CA PHE A 209 -8.20 2.28 6.82
C PHE A 209 -6.77 1.99 6.33
N THR A 210 -6.64 1.40 5.17
CA THR A 210 -5.35 1.12 4.54
C THR A 210 -5.45 1.30 3.03
N SER A 211 -4.33 1.60 2.39
CA SER A 211 -4.21 1.62 0.94
C SER A 211 -4.65 0.31 0.32
N VAL A 212 -5.28 0.38 -0.85
CA VAL A 212 -5.73 -0.80 -1.60
C VAL A 212 -4.54 -1.62 -2.06
N ASN A 213 -3.48 -0.96 -2.53
CA ASN A 213 -2.25 -1.63 -2.91
C ASN A 213 -1.46 -2.04 -1.67
N LYS A 214 -1.24 -3.35 -1.52
CA LYS A 214 -0.58 -3.91 -0.34
C LYS A 214 0.94 -3.77 -0.34
N ILE A 215 1.55 -3.46 -1.47
CA ILE A 215 2.98 -3.09 -1.55
C ILE A 215 3.20 -1.77 -0.83
N PHE A 216 2.27 -0.83 -0.96
CA PHE A 216 2.25 0.44 -0.22
C PHE A 216 1.50 0.32 1.12
N GLY A 217 1.38 -0.87 1.65
CA GLY A 217 0.71 -1.16 2.90
C GLY A 217 1.65 -1.31 4.08
N VAL A 218 1.05 -1.73 5.18
CA VAL A 218 1.72 -2.03 6.45
C VAL A 218 1.56 -3.51 6.74
N GLN A 219 2.64 -4.13 7.23
CA GLN A 219 2.63 -5.46 7.80
C GLN A 219 2.37 -5.35 9.29
N TRP A 220 1.50 -6.18 9.81
CA TRP A 220 1.16 -6.25 11.22
C TRP A 220 1.25 -7.70 11.70
N GLN A 221 2.14 -7.94 12.67
CA GLN A 221 2.40 -9.25 13.26
C GLN A 221 2.15 -9.16 14.78
N PRO A 222 0.94 -9.47 15.23
CA PRO A 222 0.61 -9.43 16.65
C PRO A 222 0.84 -10.79 17.32
N THR A 223 1.18 -10.75 18.62
CA THR A 223 1.21 -11.92 19.51
C THR A 223 0.60 -11.54 20.85
N SER A 224 -0.16 -12.45 21.49
CA SER A 224 -0.70 -12.23 22.82
C SER A 224 -0.74 -13.54 23.60
N ARG A 225 -0.19 -13.51 24.83
CA ARG A 225 -0.14 -14.65 25.74
C ARG A 225 -0.34 -14.18 27.17
N SER A 226 -1.18 -14.89 27.93
CA SER A 226 -1.37 -14.66 29.36
C SER A 226 -1.18 -15.96 30.13
N GLN A 227 -0.53 -15.86 31.29
CA GLN A 227 -0.33 -16.98 32.21
C GLN A 227 -1.02 -16.66 33.54
N TYR A 228 -1.79 -17.60 34.01
CA TYR A 228 -2.58 -17.50 35.24
C TYR A 228 -2.16 -18.57 36.22
N VAL A 229 -2.01 -18.18 37.51
CA VAL A 229 -1.81 -19.08 38.62
C VAL A 229 -3.03 -18.97 39.52
N VAL A 230 -3.74 -20.07 39.72
CA VAL A 230 -4.94 -20.17 40.57
C VAL A 230 -4.65 -21.18 41.67
N LYS A 231 -4.95 -20.84 42.94
CA LYS A 231 -4.84 -21.71 44.06
C LYS A 231 -6.11 -21.63 44.91
N ASP A 232 -6.66 -22.79 45.23
CA ASP A 232 -7.90 -22.92 45.99
C ASP A 232 -9.08 -22.09 45.40
N GLY A 233 -9.17 -22.03 44.07
CA GLY A 233 -10.17 -21.23 43.34
C GLY A 233 -9.92 -19.70 43.36
N VAL A 234 -8.86 -19.23 43.98
CA VAL A 234 -8.52 -17.79 44.07
C VAL A 234 -7.35 -17.49 43.12
N LEU A 235 -7.48 -16.43 42.34
CA LEU A 235 -6.43 -15.94 41.48
C LEU A 235 -5.24 -15.47 42.29
N GLN A 236 -4.05 -16.09 42.13
CA GLN A 236 -2.81 -15.71 42.78
C GLN A 236 -2.03 -14.70 41.97
N SER A 237 -1.88 -14.97 40.66
CA SER A 237 -1.19 -14.05 39.77
C SER A 237 -1.62 -14.21 38.30
N VAL A 238 -1.49 -13.14 37.53
CA VAL A 238 -1.61 -13.10 36.09
C VAL A 238 -0.42 -12.37 35.52
N LEU A 239 0.17 -12.92 34.48
CA LEU A 239 1.13 -12.25 33.63
C LEU A 239 0.59 -12.26 32.20
N ALA A 240 0.20 -11.11 31.68
CA ALA A 240 -0.28 -10.95 30.32
C ALA A 240 0.75 -10.16 29.49
N GLU A 241 1.20 -10.75 28.39
CA GLU A 241 2.19 -10.19 27.48
C GLU A 241 1.63 -10.11 26.08
N GLU A 242 1.84 -8.99 25.43
CA GLU A 242 1.35 -8.70 24.10
C GLU A 242 2.42 -7.95 23.33
N SER A 243 2.62 -8.30 22.06
CA SER A 243 3.57 -7.63 21.17
C SER A 243 2.98 -7.47 19.79
N HIS A 244 3.15 -6.27 19.22
CA HIS A 244 2.76 -5.97 17.84
C HIS A 244 3.97 -5.41 17.09
N MET A 245 4.40 -6.10 16.05
CA MET A 245 5.34 -5.58 15.08
C MET A 245 4.54 -4.94 13.95
N VAL A 246 4.72 -3.64 13.72
CA VAL A 246 4.05 -2.88 12.66
C VAL A 246 5.12 -2.20 11.82
N ALA A 247 5.24 -2.57 10.54
CA ALA A 247 6.28 -2.06 9.66
C ALA A 247 5.77 -1.87 8.23
N LEU A 248 6.45 -1.05 7.44
CA LEU A 248 6.15 -0.88 6.02
C LEU A 248 6.42 -2.16 5.25
N ALA A 249 5.52 -2.52 4.31
CA ALA A 249 5.71 -3.67 3.45
C ALA A 249 6.91 -3.52 2.50
N LEU A 250 7.20 -2.27 2.06
CA LEU A 250 8.37 -1.95 1.23
C LEU A 250 9.69 -1.99 1.99
N ARG A 251 9.64 -1.83 3.31
CA ARG A 251 10.84 -1.71 4.15
C ARG A 251 10.52 -2.08 5.59
N SER A 252 10.78 -3.31 5.95
CA SER A 252 10.51 -3.87 7.29
C SER A 252 11.27 -3.15 8.41
N THR A 253 12.39 -2.49 8.09
CA THR A 253 13.14 -1.67 9.06
C THR A 253 12.46 -0.34 9.42
N THR A 254 11.46 0.12 8.64
CA THR A 254 10.66 1.31 8.96
C THR A 254 9.38 0.89 9.64
N GLY A 255 9.36 0.98 10.96
CA GLY A 255 8.25 0.52 11.76
C GLY A 255 8.44 0.72 13.25
N VAL A 256 7.52 0.14 14.01
CA VAL A 256 7.49 0.17 15.47
C VAL A 256 7.18 -1.23 16.02
N LYS A 257 7.89 -1.62 17.08
CA LYS A 257 7.55 -2.74 17.94
C LYS A 257 6.84 -2.21 19.18
N ILE A 258 5.58 -2.59 19.34
CA ILE A 258 4.77 -2.25 20.50
C ILE A 258 4.81 -3.46 21.42
N SER A 259 5.23 -3.30 22.67
CA SER A 259 5.22 -4.37 23.68
C SER A 259 4.42 -3.89 24.88
N SER A 260 3.43 -4.66 25.32
CA SER A 260 2.60 -4.40 26.49
C SER A 260 2.67 -5.59 27.44
N ARG A 261 2.95 -5.32 28.70
CA ARG A 261 2.99 -6.32 29.76
C ARG A 261 2.17 -5.85 30.93
N GLN A 262 1.25 -6.70 31.38
CA GLN A 262 0.45 -6.48 32.58
C GLN A 262 0.73 -7.62 33.56
N GLN A 263 0.83 -7.25 34.84
CA GLN A 263 1.02 -8.21 35.90
C GLN A 263 0.03 -7.90 37.03
N LEU A 264 -0.59 -8.93 37.54
CA LEU A 264 -1.48 -8.87 38.72
C LEU A 264 -1.01 -9.90 39.74
N GLU A 265 -0.76 -9.51 40.98
CA GLU A 265 -0.32 -10.39 42.04
C GLU A 265 -1.14 -10.15 43.32
N LEU A 266 -1.64 -11.23 43.91
CA LEU A 266 -2.37 -11.18 45.19
C LEU A 266 -1.41 -10.77 46.32
N VAL A 267 -1.71 -9.67 46.97
CA VAL A 267 -0.91 -9.15 48.12
C VAL A 267 -1.53 -9.58 49.45
N SER A 268 -2.84 -9.42 49.60
CA SER A 268 -3.53 -9.72 50.83
C SER A 268 -5.01 -10.04 50.59
N SER A 269 -5.60 -10.72 51.58
CA SER A 269 -7.05 -10.93 51.67
C SER A 269 -7.50 -10.57 53.08
N SER A 270 -8.38 -9.59 53.20
CA SER A 270 -8.88 -9.10 54.49
C SER A 270 -10.39 -9.35 54.60
N PRO A 271 -10.90 -9.47 55.86
CA PRO A 271 -12.34 -9.49 56.08
C PRO A 271 -13.01 -8.24 55.50
N ALA A 272 -14.18 -8.39 54.87
CA ALA A 272 -15.02 -7.31 54.39
C ALA A 272 -16.43 -7.44 54.98
N PRO A 273 -17.22 -6.36 54.99
CA PRO A 273 -18.62 -6.46 55.41
C PRO A 273 -19.34 -7.58 54.67
N GLU A 274 -20.30 -8.27 55.38
CA GLU A 274 -21.09 -9.33 54.76
C GLU A 274 -21.92 -8.78 53.59
N GLU A 275 -22.22 -9.67 52.63
CA GLU A 275 -23.06 -9.32 51.48
C GLU A 275 -24.47 -9.06 51.97
N GLU A 276 -25.06 -7.94 51.58
CA GLU A 276 -26.47 -7.70 51.85
C GLU A 276 -27.31 -8.63 50.99
N ALA A 277 -28.37 -9.22 51.61
CA ALA A 277 -29.32 -10.09 50.90
C ALA A 277 -30.13 -9.26 49.89
N ARG A 278 -29.67 -9.18 48.64
CA ARG A 278 -30.36 -8.49 47.55
C ARG A 278 -30.97 -9.47 46.58
N ARG A 279 -32.14 -9.10 45.99
CA ARG A 279 -32.98 -10.01 45.22
C ARG A 279 -32.52 -10.15 43.76
N SER A 280 -31.88 -9.09 43.23
CA SER A 280 -31.46 -9.06 41.83
C SER A 280 -30.14 -8.32 41.66
N LEU A 281 -29.53 -8.48 40.48
CA LEU A 281 -28.35 -7.72 40.07
C LEU A 281 -28.63 -6.21 40.04
N GLU A 282 -29.80 -5.81 39.58
CA GLU A 282 -30.23 -4.41 39.53
C GLU A 282 -30.36 -3.82 40.92
N ASP A 283 -30.94 -4.57 41.89
CA ASP A 283 -31.02 -4.14 43.31
C ASP A 283 -29.63 -4.02 43.92
N ALA A 284 -28.69 -4.90 43.51
CA ALA A 284 -27.31 -4.85 44.01
C ALA A 284 -26.55 -3.64 43.43
N LEU A 285 -26.77 -3.27 42.19
CA LEU A 285 -26.21 -2.07 41.56
C LEU A 285 -26.83 -0.79 42.14
N ALA A 286 -28.16 -0.75 42.32
CA ALA A 286 -28.86 0.40 42.90
C ALA A 286 -28.44 0.71 44.33
N GLY A 287 -27.95 -0.28 45.09
CA GLY A 287 -27.39 -0.08 46.41
C GLY A 287 -25.96 0.41 46.48
N THR A 288 -25.32 0.66 45.36
CA THR A 288 -23.97 1.26 45.29
C THR A 288 -24.07 2.77 45.08
N ASP A 289 -23.03 3.50 45.49
CA ASP A 289 -22.98 4.95 45.31
C ASP A 289 -22.87 5.29 43.81
N GLY A 290 -23.82 6.04 43.25
CA GLY A 290 -23.77 6.56 41.87
C GLY A 290 -24.75 5.88 40.90
N GLN A 291 -24.93 6.46 39.72
CA GLN A 291 -25.67 5.87 38.61
C GLN A 291 -24.73 5.04 37.73
N HIS A 292 -24.91 3.74 37.70
CA HIS A 292 -24.09 2.83 36.90
C HIS A 292 -24.86 2.33 35.66
N GLN A 293 -24.31 2.60 34.49
CA GLN A 293 -24.87 2.19 33.22
C GLN A 293 -24.10 0.98 32.63
N PRO A 294 -24.72 0.11 31.84
CA PRO A 294 -24.03 -0.97 31.18
C PRO A 294 -23.02 -0.42 30.16
N LEU A 295 -21.77 -0.82 30.29
CA LEU A 295 -20.67 -0.45 29.40
C LEU A 295 -20.30 -1.63 28.51
N GLY A 296 -19.91 -1.35 27.23
CA GLY A 296 -19.31 -2.37 26.39
C GLY A 296 -17.93 -2.83 26.93
N THR A 297 -17.60 -4.09 26.73
CA THR A 297 -16.30 -4.67 27.18
C THR A 297 -15.12 -4.16 26.36
N ALA A 298 -15.38 -3.75 25.15
CA ALA A 298 -14.42 -3.27 24.20
C ALA A 298 -13.96 -1.85 24.46
N SER A 299 -12.67 -1.59 24.15
CA SER A 299 -12.09 -0.25 24.22
C SER A 299 -12.82 0.73 23.32
N LEU A 300 -13.15 1.92 23.87
CA LEU A 300 -13.74 3.01 23.13
C LEU A 300 -12.68 3.69 22.24
N PRO A 301 -13.03 4.06 20.99
CA PRO A 301 -12.09 4.80 20.15
C PRO A 301 -11.84 6.19 20.72
N PHE A 302 -10.57 6.53 20.91
CA PHE A 302 -10.16 7.86 21.33
C PHE A 302 -9.48 8.58 20.18
N ARG A 303 -9.82 9.84 19.95
CA ARG A 303 -9.13 10.73 18.99
C ARG A 303 -8.89 12.08 19.67
N ARG A 304 -7.63 12.46 19.74
CA ARG A 304 -7.28 13.79 20.21
C ARG A 304 -7.52 14.81 19.09
N GLY A 305 -8.26 15.87 19.40
CA GLY A 305 -8.45 17.02 18.48
C GLY A 305 -7.15 17.81 18.33
N CYS A 306 -6.98 18.46 17.20
CA CYS A 306 -5.86 19.39 17.02
C CYS A 306 -6.13 20.68 17.80
N THR A 307 -5.27 21.00 18.77
CA THR A 307 -5.41 22.18 19.64
C THR A 307 -4.90 23.48 19.01
N HIS A 308 -3.97 23.42 18.04
CA HIS A 308 -3.35 24.58 17.41
C HIS A 308 -3.12 24.32 15.92
N CYS A 309 -4.20 24.10 15.16
CA CYS A 309 -4.10 24.01 13.71
C CYS A 309 -4.15 25.39 13.06
N PRO A 310 -3.15 25.74 12.22
CA PRO A 310 -3.23 26.96 11.42
C PRO A 310 -4.43 26.91 10.47
N SER A 311 -4.99 28.07 10.12
CA SER A 311 -6.06 28.11 9.12
C SER A 311 -5.53 27.67 7.75
N LEU A 312 -6.39 27.02 6.95
CA LEU A 312 -6.06 26.56 5.60
C LEU A 312 -5.51 27.69 4.70
N VAL A 313 -6.14 28.86 4.78
CA VAL A 313 -5.74 30.04 3.99
C VAL A 313 -4.40 30.60 4.46
N ALA A 314 -4.14 30.63 5.79
CA ALA A 314 -2.84 31.05 6.32
C ALA A 314 -1.73 30.08 5.90
N TYR A 315 -2.03 28.78 5.86
CA TYR A 315 -1.07 27.79 5.39
C TYR A 315 -0.74 27.96 3.91
N LEU A 316 -1.71 28.21 3.03
CA LEU A 316 -1.44 28.49 1.62
C LEU A 316 -0.55 29.73 1.43
N LYS A 317 -0.75 30.80 2.20
CA LYS A 317 0.11 32.00 2.12
C LYS A 317 1.57 31.72 2.46
N THR A 318 1.89 30.65 3.19
CA THR A 318 3.29 30.24 3.42
C THR A 318 3.98 29.78 2.15
N PHE A 319 3.26 29.44 1.09
CA PHE A 319 3.80 29.08 -0.22
C PHE A 319 4.17 30.30 -1.08
N ASP A 320 3.47 31.45 -0.89
CA ASP A 320 3.68 32.66 -1.71
C ASP A 320 5.00 33.37 -1.37
N GLY A 321 5.51 33.21 -0.15
CA GLY A 321 6.74 33.89 0.33
C GLY A 321 8.05 33.26 -0.14
N GLN A 322 8.04 32.05 -0.64
CA GLN A 322 9.22 31.36 -1.15
C GLN A 322 9.18 31.28 -2.68
N ARG A 323 9.75 32.28 -3.34
CA ARG A 323 10.02 32.31 -4.78
C ARG A 323 11.01 31.21 -5.26
N ALA A 324 11.49 30.32 -4.38
CA ALA A 324 12.23 29.14 -4.77
C ALA A 324 11.27 28.23 -5.57
N LYS A 325 11.42 28.31 -6.88
CA LYS A 325 10.79 27.54 -7.94
C LYS A 325 9.98 26.38 -7.38
N ARG A 326 8.68 26.37 -7.65
CA ARG A 326 7.71 25.32 -7.31
C ARG A 326 8.11 23.98 -7.93
N ASP A 327 9.27 23.50 -7.57
CA ASP A 327 9.78 22.22 -8.03
C ASP A 327 9.10 21.13 -7.20
N ILE A 328 8.05 20.55 -7.77
CA ILE A 328 7.31 19.43 -7.15
C ILE A 328 8.16 18.18 -7.03
N SER A 329 9.27 18.09 -7.74
CA SER A 329 10.22 17.00 -7.69
C SER A 329 11.15 17.04 -6.46
N GLN A 330 10.96 17.99 -5.55
CA GLN A 330 11.69 18.07 -4.27
C GLN A 330 10.87 17.56 -3.10
N ALA A 331 11.49 16.82 -2.20
CA ALA A 331 10.85 16.25 -1.01
C ALA A 331 10.14 17.29 -0.13
N ALA A 332 10.64 18.53 -0.08
CA ALA A 332 9.97 19.62 0.63
C ALA A 332 8.57 19.94 0.09
N ALA A 333 8.33 19.80 -1.20
CA ALA A 333 7.01 19.98 -1.79
C ALA A 333 6.06 18.83 -1.39
N THR A 334 6.56 17.60 -1.41
CA THR A 334 5.82 16.40 -1.02
C THR A 334 5.44 16.43 0.47
N TRP A 335 6.33 16.88 1.37
CA TRP A 335 6.01 17.10 2.79
C TRP A 335 4.89 18.12 2.99
N ARG A 336 4.95 19.23 2.25
CA ARG A 336 3.89 20.25 2.28
C ARG A 336 2.55 19.69 1.82
N PHE A 337 2.55 18.89 0.75
CA PHE A 337 1.36 18.21 0.24
C PHE A 337 0.73 17.29 1.29
N GLN A 338 1.52 16.44 1.95
CA GLN A 338 1.03 15.55 3.00
C GLN A 338 0.44 16.31 4.19
N ARG A 339 1.12 17.37 4.64
CA ARG A 339 0.61 18.20 5.73
C ARG A 339 -0.70 18.89 5.37
N PHE A 340 -0.81 19.34 4.13
CA PHE A 340 -2.03 19.98 3.64
C PHE A 340 -3.20 19.00 3.58
N ILE A 341 -2.97 17.75 3.16
CA ILE A 341 -3.97 16.68 3.21
C ILE A 341 -4.48 16.46 4.64
N GLN A 342 -3.58 16.41 5.62
CA GLN A 342 -3.97 16.23 7.03
C GLN A 342 -4.85 17.37 7.54
N MET A 343 -4.55 18.61 7.15
CA MET A 343 -5.36 19.78 7.50
C MET A 343 -6.75 19.73 6.83
N LEU A 344 -6.82 19.35 5.54
CA LEU A 344 -8.07 19.21 4.80
C LEU A 344 -8.98 18.13 5.38
N ARG A 345 -8.41 17.07 5.98
CA ARG A 345 -9.19 16.01 6.65
C ARG A 345 -9.97 16.51 7.87
N GLY A 346 -9.46 17.53 8.55
CA GLY A 346 -10.13 18.16 9.70
C GLY A 346 -10.98 19.38 9.34
N ALA A 347 -11.00 19.82 8.09
CA ALA A 347 -11.65 21.05 7.66
C ALA A 347 -13.15 20.87 7.40
N LYS A 348 -13.91 21.97 7.55
CA LYS A 348 -15.35 22.01 7.21
C LYS A 348 -15.52 22.31 5.72
N ARG A 349 -16.62 21.83 5.11
CA ARG A 349 -16.97 22.06 3.69
C ARG A 349 -16.84 23.54 3.29
N ARG A 350 -17.38 24.46 4.11
CA ARG A 350 -17.33 25.90 3.83
C ARG A 350 -15.90 26.42 3.70
N ASP A 351 -15.02 25.96 4.58
CA ASP A 351 -13.63 26.44 4.61
C ASP A 351 -12.84 25.93 3.40
N VAL A 352 -13.07 24.68 2.98
CA VAL A 352 -12.48 24.09 1.77
C VAL A 352 -13.01 24.77 0.51
N LEU A 353 -14.32 25.04 0.42
CA LEU A 353 -14.92 25.74 -0.73
C LEU A 353 -14.39 27.18 -0.84
N GLN A 354 -14.24 27.88 0.29
CA GLN A 354 -13.66 29.23 0.30
C GLN A 354 -12.19 29.22 -0.13
N LEU A 355 -11.46 28.17 0.27
CA LEU A 355 -10.08 27.95 -0.15
C LEU A 355 -9.97 27.78 -1.66
N LEU A 356 -10.76 26.86 -2.26
CA LEU A 356 -10.80 26.62 -3.71
C LEU A 356 -11.10 27.90 -4.51
N LYS A 357 -12.05 28.70 -4.04
CA LYS A 357 -12.44 29.96 -4.69
C LYS A 357 -11.41 31.08 -4.57
N ARG A 358 -10.51 31.03 -3.58
CA ARG A 358 -9.48 32.07 -3.32
C ARG A 358 -8.07 31.64 -3.70
N ALA A 359 -7.88 30.37 -4.04
CA ALA A 359 -6.56 29.86 -4.45
C ALA A 359 -6.11 30.58 -5.74
N PRO A 360 -4.84 31.00 -5.83
CA PRO A 360 -4.26 31.47 -7.09
C PRO A 360 -4.39 30.37 -8.16
N GLU A 361 -4.60 30.76 -9.41
CA GLU A 361 -4.78 29.84 -10.53
C GLU A 361 -3.66 28.81 -10.63
N GLU A 362 -2.41 29.23 -10.44
CA GLU A 362 -1.24 28.35 -10.44
C GLU A 362 -1.18 27.33 -9.29
N MET A 363 -1.90 27.60 -8.17
CA MET A 363 -1.96 26.71 -7.01
C MET A 363 -3.21 25.82 -7.03
N LEU A 364 -4.15 26.10 -7.90
CA LEU A 364 -5.42 25.41 -7.94
C LEU A 364 -5.28 23.91 -8.23
N PRO A 365 -4.41 23.45 -9.16
CA PRO A 365 -4.14 22.02 -9.34
C PRO A 365 -3.68 21.33 -8.05
N PHE A 366 -2.73 21.91 -7.32
CA PHE A 366 -2.25 21.39 -6.05
C PHE A 366 -3.35 21.30 -4.99
N VAL A 367 -4.23 22.30 -4.90
CA VAL A 367 -5.36 22.31 -3.94
C VAL A 367 -6.35 21.22 -4.31
N VAL A 368 -6.66 21.04 -5.60
CA VAL A 368 -7.56 19.99 -6.10
C VAL A 368 -6.98 18.60 -5.82
N GLU A 369 -5.71 18.35 -6.14
CA GLU A 369 -5.02 17.08 -5.85
C GLU A 369 -5.09 16.74 -4.35
N ALA A 370 -4.77 17.71 -3.49
CA ALA A 370 -4.79 17.51 -2.04
C ALA A 370 -6.21 17.29 -1.50
N ALA A 371 -7.21 18.00 -2.03
CA ALA A 371 -8.62 17.85 -1.61
C ALA A 371 -9.18 16.48 -2.01
N VAL A 372 -8.83 15.97 -3.18
CA VAL A 372 -9.15 14.58 -3.59
C VAL A 372 -8.41 13.58 -2.69
N ALA A 373 -7.11 13.77 -2.46
CA ALA A 373 -6.31 12.86 -1.62
C ALA A 373 -6.76 12.84 -0.15
N ALA A 374 -7.36 13.92 0.36
CA ALA A 374 -7.89 13.98 1.72
C ALA A 374 -9.02 12.98 1.96
N GLN A 375 -9.83 12.64 0.96
CA GLN A 375 -10.96 11.69 1.03
C GLN A 375 -11.94 12.00 2.17
N SER A 376 -12.05 13.26 2.61
CA SER A 376 -13.05 13.69 3.57
C SER A 376 -14.36 14.04 2.86
N VAL A 377 -15.50 13.71 3.49
CA VAL A 377 -16.82 14.07 2.95
C VAL A 377 -16.93 15.59 2.70
N ALA A 378 -16.33 16.39 3.59
CA ALA A 378 -16.30 17.84 3.47
C ALA A 378 -15.52 18.34 2.24
N SER A 379 -14.33 17.75 1.99
CA SER A 379 -13.50 18.12 0.84
C SER A 379 -14.15 17.72 -0.48
N LEU A 380 -14.69 16.49 -0.56
CA LEU A 380 -15.35 15.99 -1.77
C LEU A 380 -16.63 16.78 -2.09
N ALA A 381 -17.42 17.14 -1.07
CA ALA A 381 -18.58 17.99 -1.27
C ALA A 381 -18.21 19.41 -1.72
N ALA A 382 -17.11 19.99 -1.19
CA ALA A 382 -16.60 21.27 -1.65
C ALA A 382 -16.11 21.23 -3.10
N LEU A 383 -15.42 20.16 -3.51
CA LEU A 383 -15.02 19.93 -4.91
C LEU A 383 -16.23 19.78 -5.83
N SER A 384 -17.30 19.09 -5.38
CA SER A 384 -18.54 18.96 -6.14
C SER A 384 -19.19 20.32 -6.42
N ASP A 385 -19.18 21.23 -5.45
CA ASP A 385 -19.73 22.59 -5.59
C ASP A 385 -18.85 23.50 -6.44
N PHE A 386 -17.53 23.28 -6.42
CA PHE A 386 -16.57 24.14 -7.09
C PHE A 386 -16.40 23.79 -8.56
N LEU A 387 -16.18 22.49 -8.88
CA LEU A 387 -15.87 22.03 -10.23
C LEU A 387 -17.12 22.09 -11.13
N ASP A 388 -17.10 22.96 -12.13
CA ASP A 388 -18.08 22.99 -13.21
C ASP A 388 -17.43 22.50 -14.51
N PHE A 389 -17.74 21.26 -14.92
CA PHE A 389 -17.13 20.61 -16.09
C PHE A 389 -17.46 21.29 -17.42
N SER A 390 -18.40 22.23 -17.42
CA SER A 390 -18.72 23.04 -18.61
C SER A 390 -17.93 24.34 -18.72
N LYS A 391 -17.31 24.81 -17.63
CA LYS A 391 -16.64 26.11 -17.55
C LYS A 391 -15.17 26.08 -17.21
N GLU A 392 -14.76 25.08 -16.42
CA GLU A 392 -13.38 25.00 -15.94
C GLU A 392 -12.40 24.61 -17.06
N PRO A 393 -11.12 25.01 -16.96
CA PRO A 393 -10.08 24.61 -17.91
C PRO A 393 -9.93 23.08 -17.97
N LYS A 394 -9.78 22.54 -19.18
CA LYS A 394 -9.61 21.08 -19.42
C LYS A 394 -8.48 20.50 -18.54
N SER A 395 -7.36 21.23 -18.39
CA SER A 395 -6.22 20.81 -17.58
C SER A 395 -6.57 20.59 -16.11
N LEU A 396 -7.38 21.47 -15.52
CA LEU A 396 -7.83 21.34 -14.14
C LEU A 396 -8.78 20.14 -13.95
N LEU A 397 -9.68 19.92 -14.91
CA LEU A 397 -10.59 18.78 -14.89
C LEU A 397 -9.84 17.46 -15.00
N GLN A 398 -8.82 17.39 -15.88
CA GLN A 398 -7.94 16.24 -15.99
C GLN A 398 -7.13 16.02 -14.71
N THR A 399 -6.63 17.07 -14.06
CA THR A 399 -5.97 16.99 -12.76
C THR A 399 -6.88 16.35 -11.71
N PHE A 400 -8.13 16.77 -11.62
CA PHE A 400 -9.12 16.17 -10.72
C PHE A 400 -9.35 14.68 -11.03
N LEU A 401 -9.54 14.32 -12.30
CA LEU A 401 -9.81 12.94 -12.72
C LEU A 401 -8.59 12.03 -12.46
N TYR A 402 -7.39 12.49 -12.74
CA TYR A 402 -6.18 11.73 -12.43
C TYR A 402 -5.95 11.62 -10.92
N ALA A 403 -6.17 12.69 -10.13
CA ALA A 403 -6.11 12.61 -8.68
C ALA A 403 -7.09 11.57 -8.13
N ALA A 404 -8.31 11.48 -8.69
CA ALA A 404 -9.28 10.44 -8.35
C ALA A 404 -8.78 9.04 -8.73
N ALA A 405 -8.24 8.87 -9.95
CA ALA A 405 -7.70 7.60 -10.43
C ALA A 405 -6.54 7.09 -9.58
N PHE A 406 -5.63 7.96 -9.14
CA PHE A 406 -4.48 7.61 -8.32
C PHE A 406 -4.79 7.50 -6.82
N SER A 407 -5.97 7.91 -6.35
CA SER A 407 -6.32 7.80 -4.93
C SER A 407 -5.97 6.41 -4.38
N PRO A 408 -5.16 6.31 -3.31
CA PRO A 408 -4.76 5.02 -2.74
C PRO A 408 -5.92 4.28 -2.07
N ARG A 409 -6.97 5.02 -1.72
CA ARG A 409 -8.14 4.52 -1.01
C ARG A 409 -9.40 5.34 -1.41
N PRO A 410 -9.91 5.17 -2.64
CA PRO A 410 -11.09 5.90 -3.06
C PRO A 410 -12.30 5.53 -2.20
N SER A 411 -13.16 6.51 -1.95
CA SER A 411 -14.44 6.36 -1.24
C SER A 411 -15.61 6.27 -2.23
N LYS A 412 -16.77 5.82 -1.75
CA LYS A 412 -18.00 5.83 -2.56
C LYS A 412 -18.43 7.24 -2.94
N GLU A 413 -18.18 8.22 -2.07
CA GLU A 413 -18.45 9.64 -2.33
C GLU A 413 -17.62 10.17 -3.49
N LEU A 414 -16.34 9.77 -3.59
CA LEU A 414 -15.49 10.10 -4.73
C LEU A 414 -16.02 9.48 -6.02
N LEU A 415 -16.42 8.20 -5.99
CA LEU A 415 -17.00 7.54 -7.17
C LEU A 415 -18.28 8.25 -7.63
N ARG A 416 -19.18 8.58 -6.69
CA ARG A 416 -20.38 9.33 -6.99
C ARG A 416 -20.07 10.67 -7.64
N LEU A 417 -19.12 11.42 -7.07
CA LEU A 417 -18.69 12.70 -7.63
C LEU A 417 -18.17 12.54 -9.08
N VAL A 418 -17.33 11.55 -9.35
CA VAL A 418 -16.82 11.30 -10.71
C VAL A 418 -17.97 10.95 -11.66
N LEU A 419 -18.89 10.06 -11.27
CA LEU A 419 -20.04 9.67 -12.10
C LEU A 419 -20.94 10.87 -12.40
N ASP A 420 -21.33 11.66 -11.40
CA ASP A 420 -22.22 12.80 -11.56
C ASP A 420 -21.61 13.89 -12.46
N LYS A 421 -20.26 14.04 -12.45
CA LYS A 421 -19.57 14.99 -13.33
C LYS A 421 -19.42 14.47 -14.76
N LEU A 422 -19.33 13.16 -14.97
CA LEU A 422 -19.23 12.54 -16.30
C LEU A 422 -20.59 12.41 -17.01
N ASP A 423 -21.72 12.45 -16.31
CA ASP A 423 -23.07 12.45 -16.91
C ASP A 423 -23.41 13.74 -17.67
N GLY A 424 -22.55 14.75 -17.65
CA GLY A 424 -22.74 16.03 -18.35
C GLY A 424 -22.77 15.87 -19.88
N LYS A 425 -23.79 16.45 -20.55
CA LYS A 425 -23.99 16.30 -22.00
C LYS A 425 -22.97 17.01 -22.90
N GLN A 426 -22.16 17.92 -22.38
CA GLN A 426 -21.20 18.74 -23.16
C GLN A 426 -19.80 18.66 -22.57
N LEU A 427 -19.20 17.46 -22.57
CA LEU A 427 -17.82 17.29 -22.16
C LEU A 427 -16.89 17.33 -23.37
N ALA A 428 -15.74 18.00 -23.22
CA ALA A 428 -14.69 17.92 -24.22
C ALA A 428 -14.22 16.45 -24.36
N PRO A 429 -13.92 15.99 -25.60
CA PRO A 429 -13.52 14.59 -25.83
C PRO A 429 -12.41 14.12 -24.89
N GLU A 430 -11.35 14.91 -24.72
CA GLU A 430 -10.20 14.57 -23.89
C GLU A 430 -10.57 14.41 -22.40
N VAL A 431 -11.54 15.19 -21.90
CA VAL A 431 -12.03 15.09 -20.54
C VAL A 431 -12.89 13.83 -20.37
N ARG A 432 -13.71 13.50 -21.36
CA ARG A 432 -14.54 12.28 -21.37
C ARG A 432 -13.66 11.04 -21.38
N GLU A 433 -12.65 10.98 -22.24
CA GLU A 433 -11.69 9.89 -22.34
C GLU A 433 -10.92 9.70 -21.03
N THR A 434 -10.36 10.79 -20.49
CA THR A 434 -9.66 10.76 -19.18
C THR A 434 -10.62 10.29 -18.08
N GLY A 435 -11.87 10.73 -18.12
CA GLY A 435 -12.92 10.35 -17.18
C GLY A 435 -13.23 8.86 -17.21
N ALA A 436 -13.37 8.28 -18.40
CA ALA A 436 -13.64 6.84 -18.56
C ALA A 436 -12.51 5.99 -17.97
N VAL A 437 -11.25 6.34 -18.29
CA VAL A 437 -10.06 5.65 -17.78
C VAL A 437 -9.93 5.80 -16.26
N ALA A 438 -10.17 6.99 -15.72
CA ALA A 438 -10.17 7.28 -14.29
C ALA A 438 -11.28 6.51 -13.55
N LEU A 439 -12.50 6.47 -14.12
CA LEU A 439 -13.63 5.73 -13.59
C LEU A 439 -13.28 4.23 -13.43
N GLY A 440 -12.65 3.62 -14.44
CA GLY A 440 -12.16 2.24 -14.36
C GLY A 440 -11.25 2.00 -13.17
N SER A 441 -10.28 2.90 -12.91
CA SER A 441 -9.37 2.79 -11.77
C SER A 441 -10.10 2.90 -10.42
N VAL A 442 -11.00 3.86 -10.27
CA VAL A 442 -11.77 4.06 -9.01
C VAL A 442 -12.66 2.84 -8.73
N VAL A 443 -13.42 2.38 -9.74
CA VAL A 443 -14.26 1.17 -9.64
C VAL A 443 -13.44 -0.06 -9.25
N GLY A 444 -12.33 -0.31 -9.93
CA GLY A 444 -11.44 -1.45 -9.64
C GLY A 444 -10.88 -1.41 -8.22
N LYS A 445 -10.50 -0.23 -7.72
CA LYS A 445 -9.99 -0.07 -6.35
C LYS A 445 -11.08 -0.32 -5.30
N LEU A 446 -12.32 0.14 -5.54
CA LEU A 446 -13.47 -0.14 -4.66
C LEU A 446 -13.83 -1.63 -4.64
N CYS A 447 -13.79 -2.31 -5.78
CA CYS A 447 -13.99 -3.77 -5.84
C CYS A 447 -12.92 -4.52 -5.03
N ARG A 448 -11.64 -4.10 -5.10
CA ARG A 448 -10.57 -4.67 -4.27
C ARG A 448 -10.74 -4.39 -2.77
N GLN A 449 -11.48 -3.34 -2.40
CA GLN A 449 -11.90 -3.07 -1.01
C GLN A 449 -13.12 -3.92 -0.56
N ARG A 450 -13.59 -4.85 -1.39
CA ARG A 450 -14.79 -5.67 -1.17
C ARG A 450 -16.11 -4.87 -1.16
N LEU A 451 -16.14 -3.75 -1.86
CA LEU A 451 -17.31 -2.87 -1.97
C LEU A 451 -18.07 -3.06 -3.31
N ARG A 452 -17.95 -4.25 -3.92
CA ARG A 452 -18.58 -4.58 -5.22
C ARG A 452 -20.10 -4.41 -5.22
N GLY A 453 -20.77 -4.70 -4.13
CA GLY A 453 -22.23 -4.62 -4.02
C GLY A 453 -22.80 -3.21 -3.79
N LEU A 454 -21.98 -2.16 -3.90
CA LEU A 454 -22.47 -0.79 -3.86
C LEU A 454 -23.12 -0.39 -5.20
N GLN A 455 -24.28 0.24 -5.13
CA GLN A 455 -25.02 0.71 -6.31
C GLN A 455 -24.17 1.64 -7.20
N GLU A 456 -23.35 2.50 -6.62
CA GLU A 456 -22.44 3.37 -7.35
C GLU A 456 -21.38 2.59 -8.13
N VAL A 457 -20.90 1.46 -7.59
CA VAL A 457 -19.92 0.61 -8.26
C VAL A 457 -20.58 -0.09 -9.46
N GLU A 458 -21.79 -0.60 -9.30
CA GLU A 458 -22.57 -1.21 -10.39
C GLU A 458 -22.85 -0.21 -11.50
N ARG A 459 -23.30 1.02 -11.15
CA ARG A 459 -23.48 2.12 -12.10
C ARG A 459 -22.18 2.44 -12.84
N GLY A 460 -21.02 2.49 -12.11
CA GLY A 460 -19.73 2.76 -12.73
C GLY A 460 -19.31 1.70 -13.75
N VAL A 461 -19.52 0.43 -13.44
CA VAL A 461 -19.25 -0.69 -14.36
C VAL A 461 -20.16 -0.59 -15.61
N GLU A 462 -21.46 -0.36 -15.40
CA GLU A 462 -22.41 -0.23 -16.50
C GLU A 462 -22.11 0.99 -17.38
N THR A 463 -21.69 2.11 -16.81
CA THR A 463 -21.27 3.30 -17.57
C THR A 463 -20.11 2.95 -18.53
N ILE A 464 -19.09 2.20 -18.07
CA ILE A 464 -17.95 1.79 -18.92
C ILE A 464 -18.42 0.84 -20.02
N LEU A 465 -19.25 -0.16 -19.67
CA LEU A 465 -19.76 -1.16 -20.62
C LEU A 465 -20.72 -0.55 -21.65
N ALA A 466 -21.58 0.38 -21.22
CA ALA A 466 -22.47 1.10 -22.10
C ALA A 466 -21.69 2.00 -23.09
N GLY A 467 -20.62 2.64 -22.60
CA GLY A 467 -19.70 3.39 -23.45
C GLY A 467 -19.04 2.53 -24.50
N LEU A 468 -18.56 1.33 -24.13
CA LEU A 468 -17.96 0.37 -25.08
C LEU A 468 -18.98 -0.08 -26.14
N ARG A 469 -20.19 -0.44 -25.73
CA ARG A 469 -21.27 -0.87 -26.65
C ARG A 469 -21.76 0.26 -27.54
N GLY A 470 -21.70 1.49 -27.09
CA GLY A 470 -22.14 2.68 -27.83
C GLY A 470 -21.05 3.34 -28.66
N ALA A 471 -19.81 2.89 -28.59
CA ALA A 471 -18.69 3.44 -29.34
C ALA A 471 -18.94 3.33 -30.85
N LYS A 472 -18.85 4.44 -31.56
CA LYS A 472 -19.03 4.51 -33.00
C LYS A 472 -17.72 4.49 -33.77
N GLU A 473 -16.66 4.96 -33.12
CA GLU A 473 -15.32 5.07 -33.65
C GLU A 473 -14.35 4.17 -32.86
N GLU A 474 -13.35 3.67 -33.56
CA GLU A 474 -12.31 2.81 -32.95
C GLU A 474 -11.62 3.43 -31.72
N PRO A 475 -11.20 4.72 -31.72
CA PRO A 475 -10.58 5.35 -30.57
C PRO A 475 -11.47 5.37 -29.32
N GLU A 476 -12.80 5.54 -29.48
CA GLU A 476 -13.74 5.49 -28.37
C GLU A 476 -13.79 4.08 -27.74
N ALA A 477 -13.86 3.04 -28.55
CA ALA A 477 -13.83 1.66 -28.08
C ALA A 477 -12.52 1.35 -27.33
N VAL A 478 -11.39 1.77 -27.86
CA VAL A 478 -10.06 1.60 -27.23
C VAL A 478 -10.04 2.21 -25.82
N ILE A 479 -10.56 3.43 -25.63
CA ILE A 479 -10.61 4.08 -24.33
C ILE A 479 -11.42 3.27 -23.31
N HIS A 480 -12.57 2.72 -23.70
CA HIS A 480 -13.39 1.91 -22.79
C HIS A 480 -12.75 0.55 -22.48
N LEU A 481 -12.03 -0.06 -23.42
CA LEU A 481 -11.24 -1.27 -23.16
C LEU A 481 -10.09 -0.99 -22.17
N LEU A 482 -9.41 0.15 -22.31
CA LEU A 482 -8.38 0.57 -21.33
C LEU A 482 -9.00 0.86 -19.95
N ALA A 483 -10.21 1.40 -19.91
CA ALA A 483 -10.95 1.59 -18.66
C ALA A 483 -11.28 0.24 -17.98
N LEU A 484 -11.70 -0.78 -18.73
CA LEU A 484 -11.88 -2.15 -18.23
C LEU A 484 -10.56 -2.75 -17.74
N GLY A 485 -9.44 -2.48 -18.42
CA GLY A 485 -8.10 -2.84 -17.98
C GLY A 485 -7.70 -2.18 -16.65
N ASN A 486 -8.15 -0.95 -16.37
CA ASN A 486 -7.98 -0.29 -15.08
C ASN A 486 -8.87 -0.91 -13.99
N ALA A 487 -10.07 -1.30 -14.33
CA ALA A 487 -11.02 -1.90 -13.39
C ALA A 487 -10.57 -3.29 -12.92
N VAL A 488 -9.95 -4.08 -13.79
CA VAL A 488 -9.46 -5.45 -13.51
C VAL A 488 -10.57 -6.33 -12.89
N LEU A 489 -11.72 -6.36 -13.55
CA LEU A 489 -12.90 -7.11 -13.09
C LEU A 489 -12.96 -8.47 -13.80
N PRO A 490 -12.87 -9.62 -13.08
CA PRO A 490 -12.85 -10.94 -13.73
C PRO A 490 -14.07 -11.22 -14.63
N GLU A 491 -15.21 -10.66 -14.29
CA GLU A 491 -16.44 -10.79 -15.10
C GLU A 491 -16.38 -10.10 -16.46
N THR A 492 -15.43 -9.21 -16.69
CA THR A 492 -15.24 -8.54 -18.00
C THR A 492 -14.30 -9.30 -18.94
N ILE A 493 -13.65 -10.37 -18.47
CA ILE A 493 -12.73 -11.17 -19.29
C ILE A 493 -13.38 -11.70 -20.57
N PRO A 494 -14.62 -12.25 -20.59
CA PRO A 494 -15.27 -12.70 -21.82
C PRO A 494 -15.40 -11.60 -22.86
N ILE A 495 -15.77 -10.38 -22.44
CA ILE A 495 -15.91 -9.22 -23.32
C ILE A 495 -14.53 -8.83 -23.90
N LEU A 496 -13.49 -8.81 -23.06
CA LEU A 496 -12.13 -8.53 -23.53
C LEU A 496 -11.63 -9.59 -24.51
N LEU A 497 -11.97 -10.88 -24.31
CA LEU A 497 -11.60 -11.95 -25.21
C LEU A 497 -12.28 -11.82 -26.60
N GLU A 498 -13.56 -11.47 -26.61
CA GLU A 498 -14.30 -11.21 -27.84
C GLU A 498 -13.61 -10.12 -28.67
N HIS A 499 -13.33 -8.96 -28.06
CA HIS A 499 -12.66 -7.85 -28.73
C HIS A 499 -11.21 -8.18 -29.14
N ALA A 500 -10.50 -8.99 -28.34
CA ALA A 500 -9.15 -9.43 -28.66
C ALA A 500 -9.10 -10.36 -29.88
N GLU A 501 -10.08 -11.26 -30.06
CA GLU A 501 -10.12 -12.22 -31.16
C GLU A 501 -10.78 -11.66 -32.40
N GLU A 502 -11.82 -10.85 -32.30
CA GLU A 502 -12.66 -10.43 -33.41
C GLU A 502 -12.46 -8.97 -33.85
N GLY A 503 -11.99 -8.11 -32.94
CA GLY A 503 -11.81 -6.67 -33.18
C GLY A 503 -10.75 -6.35 -34.24
N PRO A 504 -10.80 -5.14 -34.86
CA PRO A 504 -9.72 -4.60 -35.66
C PRO A 504 -8.41 -4.52 -34.88
N ALA A 505 -7.30 -4.21 -35.54
CA ALA A 505 -5.96 -4.25 -34.95
C ALA A 505 -5.82 -3.44 -33.64
N ALA A 506 -6.26 -2.17 -33.60
CA ALA A 506 -6.13 -1.33 -32.41
C ALA A 506 -7.07 -1.76 -31.27
N ILE A 507 -8.28 -2.23 -31.58
CA ILE A 507 -9.22 -2.80 -30.60
C ILE A 507 -8.66 -4.10 -30.03
N SER A 508 -8.15 -5.00 -30.88
CA SER A 508 -7.52 -6.25 -30.46
C SER A 508 -6.30 -5.97 -29.54
N ALA A 509 -5.42 -5.04 -29.93
CA ALA A 509 -4.27 -4.63 -29.12
C ALA A 509 -4.68 -4.05 -27.77
N ALA A 510 -5.70 -3.18 -27.72
CA ALA A 510 -6.21 -2.60 -26.49
C ALA A 510 -6.82 -3.66 -25.56
N ALA A 511 -7.59 -4.60 -26.08
CA ALA A 511 -8.20 -5.69 -25.33
C ALA A 511 -7.13 -6.64 -24.74
N ILE A 512 -6.11 -7.01 -25.52
CA ILE A 512 -4.97 -7.82 -25.05
C ILE A 512 -4.18 -7.06 -23.99
N SER A 513 -3.93 -5.75 -24.19
CA SER A 513 -3.27 -4.89 -23.20
C SER A 513 -4.07 -4.83 -21.90
N ALA A 514 -5.40 -4.75 -21.95
CA ALA A 514 -6.27 -4.82 -20.78
C ALA A 514 -6.16 -6.18 -20.08
N LEU A 515 -6.13 -7.30 -20.82
CA LEU A 515 -5.96 -8.65 -20.25
C LEU A 515 -4.61 -8.83 -19.55
N ARG A 516 -3.53 -8.23 -20.06
CA ARG A 516 -2.19 -8.26 -19.41
C ARG A 516 -2.16 -7.62 -18.01
N ARG A 517 -3.18 -6.87 -17.63
CA ARG A 517 -3.28 -6.23 -16.31
C ARG A 517 -3.91 -7.12 -15.26
N PHE A 518 -4.50 -8.23 -15.65
CA PHE A 518 -5.08 -9.18 -14.72
C PHE A 518 -3.98 -10.01 -14.05
N PRO A 519 -4.07 -10.21 -12.72
CA PRO A 519 -3.19 -11.14 -12.03
C PRO A 519 -3.24 -12.54 -12.64
N ALA A 520 -2.12 -13.26 -12.63
CA ALA A 520 -1.99 -14.60 -13.23
C ALA A 520 -3.08 -15.59 -12.80
N ARG A 521 -3.63 -15.47 -11.57
CA ARG A 521 -4.74 -16.30 -11.07
C ARG A 521 -6.04 -16.15 -11.86
N HIS A 522 -6.23 -15.05 -12.59
CA HIS A 522 -7.41 -14.80 -13.44
C HIS A 522 -7.18 -15.17 -14.91
N ILE A 523 -5.95 -15.48 -15.29
CA ILE A 523 -5.61 -15.96 -16.64
C ILE A 523 -5.94 -17.45 -16.70
N SER A 524 -7.21 -17.73 -16.99
CA SER A 524 -7.76 -19.08 -17.06
C SER A 524 -7.26 -19.85 -18.28
N SER A 525 -7.58 -21.15 -18.33
CA SER A 525 -7.32 -21.97 -19.53
C SER A 525 -8.03 -21.46 -20.79
N GLU A 526 -9.15 -20.77 -20.63
CA GLU A 526 -9.90 -20.14 -21.73
C GLU A 526 -9.12 -18.95 -22.31
N VAL A 527 -8.63 -18.04 -21.44
CA VAL A 527 -7.77 -16.93 -21.84
C VAL A 527 -6.52 -17.46 -22.57
N LYS A 528 -5.86 -18.46 -22.02
CA LYS A 528 -4.67 -19.07 -22.67
C LYS A 528 -5.00 -19.69 -24.03
N ARG A 529 -6.16 -20.32 -24.18
CA ARG A 529 -6.60 -20.85 -25.49
C ARG A 529 -6.82 -19.75 -26.53
N ALA A 530 -7.42 -18.63 -26.10
CA ALA A 530 -7.59 -17.47 -26.98
C ALA A 530 -6.24 -16.88 -27.39
N MET A 531 -5.31 -16.70 -26.43
CA MET A 531 -3.97 -16.20 -26.70
C MET A 531 -3.19 -17.11 -27.67
N ARG A 532 -3.32 -18.44 -27.55
CA ARG A 532 -2.74 -19.38 -28.53
C ARG A 532 -3.33 -19.19 -29.94
N ARG A 533 -4.65 -18.99 -30.04
CA ARG A 533 -5.29 -18.75 -31.36
C ARG A 533 -4.80 -17.46 -31.99
N ILE A 534 -4.65 -16.40 -31.22
CA ILE A 534 -4.13 -15.11 -31.69
C ILE A 534 -2.66 -15.27 -32.11
N PHE A 535 -1.81 -15.83 -31.23
CA PHE A 535 -0.39 -15.98 -31.53
C PHE A 535 -0.12 -16.80 -32.82
N HIS A 536 -0.86 -17.91 -33.02
CA HIS A 536 -0.72 -18.81 -34.14
C HIS A 536 -1.66 -18.48 -35.31
N GLU A 537 -2.32 -17.33 -35.28
CA GLU A 537 -3.21 -16.85 -36.37
C GLU A 537 -4.26 -17.86 -36.85
N LYS A 538 -4.91 -18.57 -35.91
CA LYS A 538 -5.82 -19.66 -36.26
C LYS A 538 -7.19 -19.22 -36.80
N ARG A 539 -7.61 -17.95 -36.53
CA ARG A 539 -8.91 -17.43 -37.01
C ARG A 539 -8.75 -16.41 -38.12
N LYS A 540 -7.82 -15.51 -38.00
CA LYS A 540 -7.50 -14.42 -38.92
C LYS A 540 -6.02 -14.07 -38.79
N SER A 541 -5.50 -13.24 -39.68
CA SER A 541 -4.21 -12.59 -39.50
C SER A 541 -4.31 -11.54 -38.41
N TYR A 542 -3.34 -11.48 -37.51
CA TYR A 542 -3.24 -10.52 -36.46
C TYR A 542 -1.99 -9.69 -36.64
N GLU A 543 -2.10 -8.43 -36.30
CA GLU A 543 -0.96 -7.53 -36.30
C GLU A 543 0.17 -8.05 -35.36
N LYS A 544 1.44 -7.83 -35.72
CA LYS A 544 2.63 -8.39 -35.07
C LYS A 544 2.64 -8.08 -33.57
N THR A 545 2.26 -6.86 -33.19
CA THR A 545 2.23 -6.45 -31.75
C THR A 545 1.16 -7.20 -30.97
N CYS A 546 0.03 -7.54 -31.56
CA CYS A 546 -1.01 -8.37 -30.94
C CYS A 546 -0.52 -9.81 -30.70
N ARG A 547 0.16 -10.40 -31.69
CA ARG A 547 0.74 -11.74 -31.58
C ARG A 547 1.79 -11.81 -30.49
N LEU A 548 2.71 -10.84 -30.44
CA LEU A 548 3.74 -10.75 -29.41
C LEU A 548 3.12 -10.56 -28.02
N ALA A 549 2.13 -9.69 -27.87
CA ALA A 549 1.44 -9.47 -26.59
C ALA A 549 0.69 -10.73 -26.11
N ALA A 550 0.13 -11.52 -27.03
CA ALA A 550 -0.48 -12.81 -26.69
C ALA A 550 0.56 -13.83 -26.20
N ALA A 551 1.74 -13.90 -26.86
CA ALA A 551 2.86 -14.74 -26.40
C ALA A 551 3.33 -14.33 -25.00
N GLU A 552 3.45 -13.02 -24.72
CA GLU A 552 3.83 -12.51 -23.40
C GLU A 552 2.83 -12.93 -22.30
N ILE A 553 1.51 -12.84 -22.55
CA ILE A 553 0.51 -13.32 -21.58
C ILE A 553 0.70 -14.82 -21.29
N LEU A 554 0.99 -15.62 -22.31
CA LEU A 554 1.24 -17.05 -22.12
C LEU A 554 2.50 -17.29 -21.28
N LEU A 555 3.60 -16.59 -21.56
CA LEU A 555 4.87 -16.74 -20.85
C LEU A 555 4.81 -16.23 -19.39
N ASP A 556 4.10 -15.15 -19.14
CA ASP A 556 4.01 -14.52 -17.81
C ASP A 556 2.99 -15.19 -16.88
N SER A 557 2.10 -16.05 -17.39
CA SER A 557 0.98 -16.63 -16.64
C SER A 557 1.12 -18.12 -16.35
N GLN A 558 2.29 -18.56 -15.91
CA GLN A 558 2.58 -19.99 -15.66
C GLN A 558 2.29 -20.85 -16.90
N PRO A 559 3.14 -20.76 -17.96
CA PRO A 559 2.95 -21.46 -19.21
C PRO A 559 2.97 -22.98 -19.02
N LEU A 560 2.29 -23.68 -19.93
CA LEU A 560 2.52 -25.12 -20.09
C LEU A 560 3.83 -25.33 -20.89
N PRO A 561 4.53 -26.47 -20.73
CA PRO A 561 5.71 -26.76 -21.54
C PRO A 561 5.46 -26.64 -23.04
N MET A 562 4.30 -27.12 -23.53
CA MET A 562 3.93 -27.03 -24.92
C MET A 562 3.69 -25.59 -25.41
N ASP A 563 3.28 -24.66 -24.53
CA ASP A 563 3.17 -23.25 -24.93
C ASP A 563 4.55 -22.67 -25.26
N VAL A 564 5.53 -22.94 -24.40
CA VAL A 564 6.90 -22.47 -24.61
C VAL A 564 7.53 -23.12 -25.84
N ILE A 565 7.36 -24.44 -26.04
CA ILE A 565 7.84 -25.17 -27.21
C ILE A 565 7.24 -24.58 -28.51
N ASN A 566 5.93 -24.42 -28.55
CA ASN A 566 5.26 -23.90 -29.76
C ASN A 566 5.65 -22.45 -30.07
N ILE A 567 5.87 -21.61 -29.02
CA ILE A 567 6.36 -20.24 -29.19
C ILE A 567 7.79 -20.27 -29.77
N LEU A 568 8.67 -21.10 -29.25
CA LEU A 568 10.04 -21.23 -29.77
C LEU A 568 10.08 -21.75 -31.20
N LEU A 569 9.28 -22.77 -31.53
CA LEU A 569 9.24 -23.33 -32.88
C LEU A 569 8.68 -22.30 -33.90
N ALA A 570 7.68 -21.51 -33.50
CA ALA A 570 7.09 -20.48 -34.35
C ALA A 570 8.10 -19.40 -34.79
N THR A 571 9.17 -19.15 -34.03
CA THR A 571 10.21 -18.18 -34.41
C THR A 571 10.91 -18.54 -35.71
N GLY A 572 10.91 -19.83 -36.10
CA GLY A 572 11.48 -20.27 -37.37
C GLY A 572 10.72 -19.73 -38.61
N GLU A 573 9.43 -19.53 -38.47
CA GLU A 573 8.53 -19.11 -39.57
C GLU A 573 8.19 -17.61 -39.53
N MET A 574 8.55 -16.92 -38.43
CA MET A 574 8.32 -15.48 -38.25
C MET A 574 9.33 -14.64 -39.03
N GLU A 575 8.96 -13.40 -39.30
CA GLU A 575 9.87 -12.37 -39.79
C GLU A 575 11.07 -12.17 -38.82
N THR A 576 12.20 -11.76 -39.38
CA THR A 576 13.47 -11.67 -38.65
C THR A 576 13.36 -10.82 -37.39
N GLU A 577 12.78 -9.64 -37.47
CA GLU A 577 12.67 -8.72 -36.32
C GLU A 577 11.73 -9.23 -35.25
N THR A 578 10.58 -9.77 -35.62
CA THR A 578 9.61 -10.36 -34.68
C THR A 578 10.18 -11.60 -33.98
N ALA A 579 10.89 -12.47 -34.72
CA ALA A 579 11.55 -13.64 -34.16
C ALA A 579 12.68 -13.24 -33.20
N THR A 580 13.52 -12.27 -33.60
CA THR A 580 14.62 -11.76 -32.76
C THR A 580 14.09 -11.16 -31.46
N PHE A 581 13.04 -10.36 -31.52
CA PHE A 581 12.37 -9.82 -30.32
C PHE A 581 11.96 -10.94 -29.37
N LEU A 582 11.23 -11.93 -29.87
CA LEU A 582 10.71 -13.02 -29.05
C LEU A 582 11.81 -13.88 -28.43
N LEU A 583 12.88 -14.15 -29.18
CA LEU A 583 14.07 -14.87 -28.68
C LEU A 583 14.78 -14.09 -27.57
N HIS A 584 14.95 -12.78 -27.71
CA HIS A 584 15.50 -11.94 -26.67
C HIS A 584 14.59 -11.88 -25.43
N LYS A 585 13.26 -11.89 -25.61
CA LYS A 585 12.29 -11.97 -24.52
C LYS A 585 12.45 -13.28 -23.72
N VAL A 586 12.57 -14.40 -24.40
CA VAL A 586 12.85 -15.70 -23.75
C VAL A 586 14.19 -15.68 -23.02
N GLN A 587 15.24 -15.13 -23.61
CA GLN A 587 16.57 -15.04 -23.00
C GLN A 587 16.53 -14.15 -21.75
N SER A 588 15.88 -12.99 -21.78
CA SER A 588 15.76 -12.10 -20.62
C SER A 588 14.94 -12.73 -19.49
N SER A 589 13.88 -13.47 -19.84
CA SER A 589 13.09 -14.25 -18.89
C SER A 589 13.88 -15.38 -18.23
N LEU A 590 14.79 -16.04 -18.95
CA LEU A 590 15.70 -17.06 -18.41
C LEU A 590 16.71 -16.49 -17.40
N ARG A 591 17.13 -15.22 -17.61
CA ARG A 591 18.07 -14.53 -16.71
C ARG A 591 17.38 -13.99 -15.44
N ALA A 592 16.07 -13.72 -15.51
CA ALA A 592 15.33 -13.19 -14.38
C ALA A 592 14.91 -14.29 -13.40
N ASP A 593 15.51 -14.36 -12.22
CA ASP A 593 15.29 -15.41 -11.22
C ASP A 593 13.82 -15.53 -10.76
N HIS A 594 13.09 -14.44 -10.80
CA HIS A 594 11.69 -14.36 -10.36
C HIS A 594 10.67 -14.67 -11.47
N HIS A 595 11.11 -14.89 -12.72
CA HIS A 595 10.18 -15.09 -13.85
C HIS A 595 9.44 -16.42 -13.75
N PRO A 596 8.09 -16.46 -13.85
CA PRO A 596 7.30 -17.67 -13.61
C PRO A 596 7.60 -18.82 -14.60
N ALA A 597 7.99 -18.49 -15.84
CA ALA A 597 8.32 -19.47 -16.87
C ALA A 597 9.78 -19.96 -16.82
N ARG A 598 10.65 -19.36 -16.01
CA ARG A 598 12.10 -19.62 -16.03
C ARG A 598 12.45 -21.10 -15.91
N LYS A 599 11.84 -21.81 -14.97
CA LYS A 599 12.12 -23.24 -14.75
C LYS A 599 11.76 -24.07 -15.98
N ILE A 600 10.56 -23.86 -16.50
CA ILE A 600 10.05 -24.57 -17.69
C ILE A 600 10.91 -24.24 -18.91
N MET A 601 11.25 -22.97 -19.13
CA MET A 601 12.14 -22.56 -20.23
C MET A 601 13.53 -23.21 -20.10
N LYS A 602 14.10 -23.27 -18.89
CA LYS A 602 15.40 -23.88 -18.66
C LYS A 602 15.38 -25.38 -18.96
N ASP A 603 14.33 -26.07 -18.57
CA ASP A 603 14.17 -27.51 -18.84
C ASP A 603 14.02 -27.77 -20.37
N ILE A 604 13.22 -26.95 -21.06
CA ILE A 604 13.03 -27.06 -22.52
C ILE A 604 14.32 -26.75 -23.30
N MET A 605 15.05 -25.70 -22.89
CA MET A 605 16.31 -25.33 -23.55
C MET A 605 17.44 -26.34 -23.30
N GLY A 606 17.27 -27.28 -22.37
CA GLY A 606 18.15 -28.45 -22.19
C GLY A 606 17.93 -29.52 -23.25
N ASP A 607 16.81 -29.50 -24.00
CA ASP A 607 16.53 -30.43 -25.10
C ASP A 607 17.21 -29.96 -26.39
N SER A 608 18.15 -30.76 -26.91
CA SER A 608 18.91 -30.45 -28.11
C SER A 608 18.05 -30.47 -29.41
N GLN A 609 16.87 -31.10 -29.37
CA GLN A 609 15.95 -31.08 -30.51
C GLN A 609 15.25 -29.73 -30.66
N ILE A 610 15.04 -29.04 -29.54
CA ILE A 610 14.40 -27.72 -29.52
C ILE A 610 15.44 -26.63 -29.58
N ASN A 611 16.56 -26.77 -28.86
CA ASN A 611 17.66 -25.81 -28.85
C ASN A 611 18.50 -25.95 -30.13
N ASN A 612 17.98 -25.42 -31.23
CA ASN A 612 18.55 -25.53 -32.54
C ASN A 612 19.16 -24.20 -33.01
N TYR A 613 20.42 -24.21 -33.42
CA TYR A 613 21.14 -23.03 -33.91
C TYR A 613 20.45 -22.34 -35.11
N HIS A 614 19.80 -23.08 -36.00
CA HIS A 614 19.09 -22.50 -37.12
C HIS A 614 17.90 -21.63 -36.72
N HIS A 615 17.21 -21.98 -35.64
CA HIS A 615 16.11 -21.16 -35.11
C HIS A 615 16.59 -19.93 -34.34
N PHE A 616 17.71 -20.06 -33.65
CA PHE A 616 18.22 -19.01 -32.74
C PHE A 616 19.30 -18.14 -33.38
N SER A 617 19.66 -18.33 -34.61
CA SER A 617 20.71 -17.56 -35.31
C SER A 617 20.17 -16.33 -36.06
N LYS A 618 18.86 -16.05 -36.02
CA LYS A 618 18.30 -14.84 -36.67
C LYS A 618 18.88 -13.60 -36.01
N ALA A 619 19.42 -12.71 -36.84
CA ALA A 619 20.11 -11.50 -36.41
C ALA A 619 19.32 -10.26 -36.84
N GLY A 620 18.36 -9.86 -36.04
CA GLY A 620 17.65 -8.59 -36.15
C GLY A 620 18.18 -7.57 -35.12
N ILE A 621 17.65 -6.35 -35.16
CA ILE A 621 17.95 -5.28 -34.24
C ILE A 621 16.93 -5.19 -33.08
N SER A 622 15.77 -5.84 -33.21
CA SER A 622 14.76 -5.93 -32.15
C SER A 622 15.31 -6.61 -30.91
N SER A 623 14.94 -6.10 -29.73
CA SER A 623 15.52 -6.60 -28.50
C SER A 623 14.56 -6.54 -27.32
N SER A 624 14.84 -7.35 -26.30
CA SER A 624 14.19 -7.31 -25.00
C SER A 624 15.21 -7.46 -23.89
N PHE A 625 15.14 -6.60 -22.93
CA PHE A 625 15.98 -6.58 -21.74
C PHE A 625 15.13 -6.59 -20.48
N LEU A 626 15.53 -7.36 -19.48
CA LEU A 626 14.95 -7.35 -18.13
C LEU A 626 16.10 -7.54 -17.12
N GLY A 627 16.21 -6.60 -16.20
CA GLY A 627 17.26 -6.64 -15.18
C GLY A 627 16.83 -6.03 -13.85
N PRO A 628 17.48 -6.41 -12.74
CA PRO A 628 17.26 -5.83 -11.43
C PRO A 628 17.87 -4.42 -11.35
N LEU A 629 17.14 -3.48 -10.75
CA LEU A 629 17.63 -2.17 -10.37
C LEU A 629 18.10 -2.16 -8.91
N THR A 630 17.24 -2.62 -8.00
CA THR A 630 17.52 -2.66 -6.58
C THR A 630 16.99 -3.95 -6.01
N ALA A 631 17.78 -4.63 -5.18
CA ALA A 631 17.38 -5.81 -4.46
C ALA A 631 17.69 -5.63 -2.97
N THR A 632 16.66 -5.70 -2.14
CA THR A 632 16.74 -5.74 -0.68
C THR A 632 15.95 -6.94 -0.19
N GLU A 633 15.94 -7.23 1.11
CA GLU A 633 15.14 -8.32 1.68
C GLU A 633 13.64 -8.16 1.42
N ASP A 634 13.16 -6.92 1.40
CA ASP A 634 11.72 -6.62 1.30
C ASP A 634 11.28 -6.26 -0.12
N LEU A 635 12.19 -5.78 -0.97
CA LEU A 635 11.85 -5.17 -2.25
C LEU A 635 12.87 -5.52 -3.33
N LEU A 636 12.36 -6.04 -4.44
CA LEU A 636 13.07 -6.13 -5.70
C LEU A 636 12.45 -5.15 -6.69
N SER A 637 13.24 -4.21 -7.20
CA SER A 637 12.83 -3.38 -8.33
C SER A 637 13.51 -3.86 -9.61
N THR A 638 12.75 -3.90 -10.70
CA THR A 638 13.22 -4.35 -12.00
C THR A 638 12.96 -3.30 -13.07
N PHE A 639 13.84 -3.26 -14.05
CA PHE A 639 13.67 -2.50 -15.27
C PHE A 639 13.63 -3.43 -16.47
N GLY A 640 12.61 -3.27 -17.30
CA GLY A 640 12.46 -3.92 -18.59
C GLY A 640 12.46 -2.92 -19.74
N LEU A 641 13.07 -3.27 -20.85
CA LEU A 641 13.03 -2.50 -22.08
C LEU A 641 12.80 -3.46 -23.25
N ASP A 642 11.72 -3.26 -23.95
CA ASP A 642 11.34 -4.02 -25.13
C ASP A 642 11.35 -3.09 -26.34
N LEU A 643 12.06 -3.48 -27.40
CA LEU A 643 12.20 -2.73 -28.64
C LEU A 643 11.85 -3.65 -29.81
N LEU A 644 10.82 -3.29 -30.56
CA LEU A 644 10.40 -3.96 -31.78
C LEU A 644 10.62 -3.03 -32.96
N PHE A 645 11.39 -3.47 -33.92
CA PHE A 645 11.66 -2.76 -35.17
C PHE A 645 10.93 -3.43 -36.36
N LEU A 646 10.76 -2.69 -37.42
CA LEU A 646 10.38 -3.20 -38.74
C LEU A 646 11.63 -3.66 -39.46
N GLU A 647 11.49 -4.48 -40.52
CA GLU A 647 12.61 -4.95 -41.33
C GLU A 647 13.40 -3.81 -41.98
N GLY A 648 12.75 -2.68 -42.28
CA GLY A 648 13.39 -1.44 -42.75
C GLY A 648 14.16 -0.66 -41.65
N GLY A 649 14.19 -1.15 -40.42
CA GLY A 649 14.92 -0.52 -39.31
C GLY A 649 14.17 0.59 -38.56
N PHE A 650 12.91 0.85 -38.88
CA PHE A 650 12.07 1.79 -38.11
C PHE A 650 11.54 1.18 -36.83
N LEU A 651 11.50 1.99 -35.75
CA LEU A 651 10.93 1.59 -34.49
C LEU A 651 9.40 1.44 -34.62
N ARG A 652 8.90 0.21 -34.42
CA ARG A 652 7.47 -0.10 -34.40
C ARG A 652 6.89 0.11 -33.01
N LYS A 653 7.60 -0.38 -31.98
CA LYS A 653 7.16 -0.32 -30.60
C LYS A 653 8.33 -0.29 -29.63
N SER A 654 8.25 0.59 -28.63
CA SER A 654 9.16 0.62 -27.49
C SER A 654 8.34 0.53 -26.19
N VAL A 655 8.73 -0.34 -25.28
CA VAL A 655 8.12 -0.45 -23.96
C VAL A 655 9.21 -0.38 -22.89
N SER A 656 9.15 0.65 -22.05
CA SER A 656 9.96 0.77 -20.84
C SER A 656 9.11 0.44 -19.63
N ASP A 657 9.50 -0.56 -18.83
CA ASP A 657 8.74 -1.04 -17.66
C ASP A 657 9.59 -0.98 -16.40
N PHE A 658 9.09 -0.31 -15.38
CA PHE A 658 9.64 -0.30 -14.02
C PHE A 658 8.66 -1.00 -13.10
N SER A 659 9.07 -2.12 -12.54
CA SER A 659 8.22 -2.93 -11.67
C SER A 659 8.83 -3.11 -10.28
N LEU A 660 7.96 -3.13 -9.27
CA LEU A 660 8.28 -3.41 -7.88
C LEU A 660 7.70 -4.77 -7.48
N LEU A 661 8.54 -5.62 -6.89
CA LEU A 661 8.15 -6.92 -6.35
C LEU A 661 8.43 -6.93 -4.85
N SER A 662 7.41 -7.23 -4.07
CA SER A 662 7.49 -7.33 -2.61
C SER A 662 6.52 -8.39 -2.11
N HIS A 663 7.01 -9.35 -1.30
CA HIS A 663 6.19 -10.39 -0.67
C HIS A 663 5.22 -11.10 -1.64
N ASN A 664 5.75 -11.59 -2.76
CA ASN A 664 5.00 -12.26 -3.84
C ASN A 664 3.91 -11.37 -4.49
N ARG A 665 4.05 -10.07 -4.41
CA ARG A 665 3.18 -9.10 -5.10
C ARG A 665 3.99 -8.25 -6.04
N GLN A 666 3.43 -7.99 -7.20
CA GLN A 666 4.01 -7.11 -8.20
C GLN A 666 3.16 -5.85 -8.34
N LEU A 667 3.83 -4.73 -8.51
CA LEU A 667 3.27 -3.44 -8.87
C LEU A 667 4.06 -2.87 -10.04
N ARG A 668 3.36 -2.51 -11.10
CA ARG A 668 3.97 -1.73 -12.19
C ARG A 668 4.05 -0.29 -11.75
N ALA A 669 5.26 0.15 -11.37
CA ALA A 669 5.48 1.51 -10.90
C ALA A 669 5.37 2.52 -12.04
N ALA A 670 5.98 2.19 -13.19
CA ALA A 670 5.85 2.97 -14.41
C ALA A 670 6.02 2.07 -15.63
N GLN A 671 5.16 2.23 -16.63
CA GLN A 671 5.35 1.66 -17.95
C GLN A 671 5.02 2.73 -18.99
N VAL A 672 5.93 2.95 -19.89
CA VAL A 672 5.74 3.86 -21.03
C VAL A 672 5.87 3.04 -22.31
N THR A 673 4.85 3.13 -23.15
CA THR A 673 4.81 2.46 -24.44
C THR A 673 4.73 3.52 -25.52
N ILE A 674 5.66 3.50 -26.46
CA ILE A 674 5.65 4.32 -27.68
C ILE A 674 5.41 3.38 -28.84
N GLU A 675 4.45 3.73 -29.68
CA GLU A 675 4.08 2.95 -30.87
C GLU A 675 4.01 3.86 -32.10
N ALA A 676 4.55 3.39 -33.22
CA ALA A 676 4.44 4.01 -34.53
C ALA A 676 3.84 3.01 -35.53
N GLN A 677 2.91 3.46 -36.34
CA GLN A 677 2.22 2.65 -37.38
C GLN A 677 2.31 3.33 -38.74
N GLY A 678 2.23 2.56 -39.82
CA GLY A 678 2.23 3.07 -41.19
C GLY A 678 3.58 3.63 -41.66
N MET A 679 4.68 3.41 -40.91
CA MET A 679 6.02 3.87 -41.31
C MET A 679 6.57 3.11 -42.54
N GLU A 680 6.06 1.91 -42.80
CA GLU A 680 6.43 1.09 -43.97
C GLU A 680 6.13 1.81 -45.30
N SER A 681 5.05 2.57 -45.36
CA SER A 681 4.67 3.36 -46.54
C SER A 681 5.70 4.42 -46.94
N MET A 682 6.54 4.85 -46.00
CA MET A 682 7.63 5.81 -46.26
C MET A 682 8.84 5.18 -46.95
N LEU A 683 8.98 3.85 -46.87
CA LEU A 683 10.11 3.14 -47.50
C LEU A 683 9.84 2.78 -48.97
N GLY A 684 8.65 3.05 -49.49
CA GLY A 684 8.28 2.67 -50.82
C GLY A 684 8.15 1.16 -51.01
N GLU A 685 8.10 0.38 -49.96
CA GLU A 685 7.73 -1.03 -49.99
C GLU A 685 6.27 -1.10 -50.34
N SER A 686 5.97 -1.71 -51.50
CA SER A 686 4.61 -1.95 -51.96
C SER A 686 3.88 -2.79 -50.89
N VAL A 687 2.86 -2.20 -50.28
CA VAL A 687 1.89 -2.94 -49.47
C VAL A 687 1.41 -4.14 -50.31
N LEU A 688 1.59 -5.33 -49.86
CA LEU A 688 1.13 -6.54 -50.51
C LEU A 688 -0.38 -6.37 -50.78
N GLU A 689 -0.83 -6.68 -51.99
CA GLU A 689 -2.25 -6.57 -52.39
C GLU A 689 -3.12 -7.31 -51.37
N GLY A 690 -3.86 -6.53 -50.50
CA GLY A 690 -4.77 -7.05 -49.49
C GLY A 690 -4.56 -6.52 -48.09
N GLU A 691 -3.49 -5.76 -47.79
CA GLU A 691 -3.35 -5.05 -46.52
C GLU A 691 -3.99 -3.64 -46.65
N GLU A 692 -4.88 -3.28 -45.70
CA GLU A 692 -5.42 -1.93 -45.61
C GLU A 692 -4.25 -0.95 -45.40
N GLU A 693 -4.19 0.13 -46.20
CA GLU A 693 -3.23 1.22 -45.99
C GLU A 693 -3.37 1.74 -44.55
N THR A 694 -2.46 1.34 -43.68
CA THR A 694 -2.43 1.84 -42.32
C THR A 694 -1.97 3.29 -42.30
N GLU A 695 -2.85 4.16 -41.84
CA GLU A 695 -2.54 5.59 -41.68
C GLU A 695 -1.27 5.79 -40.82
N LEU A 696 -0.37 6.66 -41.27
CA LEU A 696 0.83 7.04 -40.53
C LEU A 696 0.46 7.67 -39.19
N LYS A 697 0.76 7.01 -38.11
CA LYS A 697 0.41 7.46 -36.76
C LYS A 697 1.48 7.09 -35.75
N ALA A 698 1.80 8.01 -34.81
CA ALA A 698 2.59 7.65 -33.63
C ALA A 698 1.99 8.24 -32.37
N GLY A 699 2.19 7.53 -31.28
CA GLY A 699 1.66 7.95 -29.98
C GLY A 699 2.33 7.24 -28.82
N MET A 700 1.92 7.64 -27.64
CA MET A 700 2.42 7.13 -26.38
C MET A 700 1.26 6.73 -25.47
N SER A 701 1.41 5.62 -24.78
CA SER A 701 0.56 5.26 -23.65
C SER A 701 1.41 5.04 -22.39
N ALA A 702 0.85 5.35 -21.24
CA ALA A 702 1.55 5.22 -19.99
C ALA A 702 0.68 4.59 -18.90
N VAL A 703 1.31 3.75 -18.07
CA VAL A 703 0.74 3.19 -16.84
C VAL A 703 1.62 3.62 -15.67
N PHE A 704 1.05 4.24 -14.66
CA PHE A 704 1.74 4.56 -13.40
C PHE A 704 0.99 3.92 -12.23
N PHE A 705 1.71 3.22 -11.37
CA PHE A 705 1.16 2.55 -10.17
C PHE A 705 -0.10 1.72 -10.48
N ASP A 706 -0.03 0.93 -11.54
CA ASP A 706 -1.14 0.14 -12.10
C ASP A 706 -2.35 0.98 -12.59
N VAL A 707 -2.19 2.27 -12.85
CA VAL A 707 -3.22 3.12 -13.46
C VAL A 707 -2.82 3.47 -14.88
N GLN A 708 -3.58 3.00 -15.86
CA GLN A 708 -3.45 3.39 -17.25
C GLN A 708 -3.92 4.82 -17.44
N LEU A 709 -3.12 5.65 -18.06
CA LEU A 709 -3.48 7.00 -18.47
C LEU A 709 -4.11 6.98 -19.87
N ARG A 710 -4.76 8.07 -20.22
CA ARG A 710 -5.25 8.29 -21.59
C ARG A 710 -4.05 8.30 -22.56
N PRO A 711 -4.11 7.58 -23.67
CA PRO A 711 -3.07 7.63 -24.71
C PRO A 711 -2.92 9.04 -25.30
N ILE A 712 -1.71 9.39 -25.66
CA ILE A 712 -1.37 10.67 -26.29
C ILE A 712 -0.93 10.37 -27.73
N VAL A 713 -1.60 10.98 -28.71
CA VAL A 713 -1.21 10.91 -30.11
C VAL A 713 -0.21 12.02 -30.40
N PHE A 714 0.96 11.68 -30.91
CA PHE A 714 2.00 12.63 -31.30
C PHE A 714 1.69 13.26 -32.64
N PHE A 715 1.36 12.45 -33.63
CA PHE A 715 0.95 12.87 -34.95
C PHE A 715 0.05 11.83 -35.61
N GLN A 716 -0.76 12.29 -36.55
CA GLN A 716 -1.61 11.45 -37.38
C GLN A 716 -1.59 11.98 -38.82
N GLY A 717 -1.10 11.14 -39.74
CA GLY A 717 -0.88 11.52 -41.10
C GLY A 717 0.45 12.26 -41.37
N TYR A 718 0.89 12.23 -42.63
CA TYR A 718 2.16 12.82 -43.07
C TYR A 718 2.22 14.35 -42.88
N ALA A 719 1.12 15.05 -43.13
CA ALA A 719 1.05 16.50 -43.00
C ALA A 719 1.26 16.95 -41.55
N ASP A 720 0.63 16.26 -40.56
CA ASP A 720 0.80 16.58 -39.13
C ASP A 720 2.22 16.22 -38.67
N LEU A 721 2.81 15.12 -39.13
CA LEU A 721 4.22 14.81 -38.83
C LEU A 721 5.15 15.93 -39.34
N MET A 722 5.03 16.34 -40.58
CA MET A 722 5.87 17.39 -41.16
C MET A 722 5.70 18.75 -40.46
N ALA A 723 4.46 19.10 -40.09
CA ALA A 723 4.21 20.31 -39.31
C ALA A 723 4.89 20.26 -37.96
N LYS A 724 4.82 19.12 -37.26
CA LYS A 724 5.48 18.93 -35.95
C LYS A 724 7.00 18.98 -36.04
N VAL A 725 7.59 18.36 -37.05
CA VAL A 725 9.04 18.39 -37.28
C VAL A 725 9.52 19.82 -37.56
N LEU A 726 8.81 20.59 -38.39
CA LEU A 726 9.16 21.97 -38.73
C LEU A 726 8.97 22.95 -37.56
N LEU A 727 8.04 22.64 -36.63
CA LEU A 727 7.72 23.48 -35.47
C LEU A 727 8.44 23.02 -34.19
N SER A 728 9.23 21.94 -34.24
CA SER A 728 9.94 21.46 -33.05
C SER A 728 10.96 22.52 -32.59
N SER A 729 10.74 23.07 -31.39
CA SER A 729 11.61 24.12 -30.81
C SER A 729 12.77 23.57 -29.99
N GLY A 730 12.88 22.26 -29.81
CA GLY A 730 13.87 21.65 -28.93
C GLY A 730 13.67 21.96 -27.44
N GLU A 731 12.58 22.65 -27.06
CA GLU A 731 12.32 22.95 -25.65
C GLU A 731 11.65 21.77 -24.93
N PRO A 732 12.05 21.47 -23.67
CA PRO A 732 11.44 20.41 -22.89
C PRO A 732 9.96 20.67 -22.60
N THR A 733 9.12 19.71 -22.96
CA THR A 733 7.69 19.76 -22.70
C THR A 733 7.35 18.83 -21.54
N SER A 734 6.67 19.35 -20.50
CA SER A 734 6.19 18.54 -19.38
C SER A 734 4.98 17.69 -19.83
N VAL A 735 5.13 16.38 -19.72
CA VAL A 735 4.09 15.40 -20.11
C VAL A 735 3.21 15.02 -18.92
N VAL A 736 3.84 14.81 -17.77
CA VAL A 736 3.16 14.44 -16.52
C VAL A 736 3.75 15.26 -15.38
N LYS A 737 2.92 15.99 -14.66
CA LYS A 737 3.34 16.78 -13.51
C LYS A 737 2.25 16.80 -12.45
N GLY A 738 2.57 16.36 -11.22
CA GLY A 738 1.60 16.36 -10.14
C GLY A 738 2.10 15.75 -8.85
N ASN A 739 1.29 15.87 -7.80
CA ASN A 739 1.53 15.24 -6.51
C ASN A 739 0.58 14.07 -6.31
N LEU A 740 1.12 12.94 -5.93
CA LEU A 740 0.39 11.69 -5.71
C LEU A 740 0.49 11.27 -4.25
N LEU A 741 -0.61 10.82 -3.67
CA LEU A 741 -0.60 10.10 -2.41
C LEU A 741 -0.56 8.60 -2.72
N LEU A 742 0.55 7.92 -2.40
CA LEU A 742 0.73 6.48 -2.66
C LEU A 742 0.33 5.63 -1.46
N MET A 743 0.67 6.11 -0.26
CA MET A 743 0.39 5.41 1.01
C MET A 743 -0.58 6.23 1.83
N ASP A 744 -1.65 5.60 2.27
CA ASP A 744 -2.63 6.17 3.19
C ASP A 744 -3.12 5.08 4.14
N HIS A 745 -2.55 5.05 5.35
CA HIS A 745 -2.86 4.06 6.35
C HIS A 745 -3.14 4.72 7.70
N HIS A 746 -4.19 4.28 8.32
CA HIS A 746 -4.56 4.65 9.69
C HIS A 746 -5.13 3.41 10.37
N GLN A 747 -4.52 3.00 11.47
CA GLN A 747 -4.93 1.83 12.23
C GLN A 747 -4.92 2.17 13.72
N VAL A 748 -6.00 1.85 14.40
CA VAL A 748 -6.06 1.88 15.86
C VAL A 748 -5.88 0.46 16.36
N ILE A 749 -4.86 0.24 17.17
CA ILE A 749 -4.52 -1.04 17.80
C ILE A 749 -4.93 -0.95 19.26
N PRO A 750 -6.06 -1.56 19.67
CA PRO A 750 -6.41 -1.64 21.10
C PRO A 750 -5.54 -2.71 21.74
N LEU A 751 -4.83 -2.34 22.79
CA LEU A 751 -4.03 -3.25 23.60
C LEU A 751 -4.91 -3.94 24.66
N GLN A 752 -4.51 -5.11 25.11
CA GLN A 752 -5.20 -5.82 26.20
C GLN A 752 -5.23 -5.01 27.50
N SER A 753 -4.28 -4.11 27.69
CA SER A 753 -4.26 -3.13 28.81
C SER A 753 -5.36 -2.05 28.71
N GLY A 754 -6.15 -2.03 27.63
CA GLY A 754 -7.12 -0.97 27.34
C GLY A 754 -6.49 0.28 26.70
N LEU A 755 -5.17 0.44 26.74
CA LEU A 755 -4.51 1.52 26.03
C LEU A 755 -4.62 1.30 24.52
N GLN A 756 -4.47 2.38 23.76
CA GLN A 756 -4.56 2.32 22.28
C GLN A 756 -3.31 2.90 21.66
N VAL A 757 -2.82 2.22 20.62
CA VAL A 757 -1.76 2.75 19.77
C VAL A 757 -2.37 3.07 18.40
N VAL A 758 -2.18 4.30 17.95
CA VAL A 758 -2.63 4.75 16.64
C VAL A 758 -1.45 4.77 15.69
N VAL A 759 -1.48 3.95 14.65
CA VAL A 759 -0.47 3.93 13.59
C VAL A 759 -0.99 4.68 12.38
N LYS A 760 -0.21 5.65 11.91
CA LYS A 760 -0.51 6.47 10.73
C LYS A 760 0.66 6.38 9.76
N VAL A 761 0.37 6.17 8.47
CA VAL A 761 1.38 6.24 7.41
C VAL A 761 0.84 7.09 6.27
N LEU A 762 1.62 8.07 5.87
CA LEU A 762 1.41 8.85 4.66
C LEU A 762 2.65 8.74 3.79
N GLY A 763 2.48 8.33 2.54
CA GLY A 763 3.54 8.31 1.54
C GLY A 763 3.14 9.12 0.34
N GLY A 764 3.85 10.21 0.07
CA GLY A 764 3.63 11.08 -1.07
C GLY A 764 4.73 10.95 -2.10
N LEU A 765 4.39 11.21 -3.35
CA LEU A 765 5.30 11.29 -4.48
C LEU A 765 5.00 12.57 -5.25
N GLY A 766 6.02 13.41 -5.43
CA GLY A 766 6.00 14.46 -6.43
C GLY A 766 6.61 13.91 -7.72
N LEU A 767 5.98 14.08 -8.86
CA LEU A 767 6.43 13.55 -10.14
C LEU A 767 6.40 14.65 -11.20
N ASP A 768 7.50 14.78 -11.94
CA ASP A 768 7.62 15.66 -13.10
C ASP A 768 8.36 14.90 -14.21
N ILE A 769 7.63 14.58 -15.27
CA ILE A 769 8.17 13.91 -16.45
C ILE A 769 8.12 14.90 -17.61
N SER A 770 9.28 15.24 -18.13
CA SER A 770 9.43 16.08 -19.30
C SER A 770 10.10 15.32 -20.43
N THR A 771 9.73 15.65 -21.64
CA THR A 771 10.35 15.11 -22.86
C THR A 771 10.90 16.23 -23.69
N ASN A 772 12.05 16.00 -24.30
CA ASN A 772 12.63 16.85 -25.29
C ASN A 772 12.89 16.02 -26.56
N MET A 773 12.58 16.60 -27.71
CA MET A 773 12.82 15.97 -29.02
C MET A 773 13.52 16.99 -29.90
N ASP A 774 14.66 16.61 -30.44
CA ASP A 774 15.46 17.39 -31.37
C ASP A 774 15.62 16.58 -32.65
N VAL A 775 15.17 17.11 -33.78
CA VAL A 775 15.22 16.49 -35.09
C VAL A 775 16.12 17.30 -36.00
N ASN A 776 17.25 16.72 -36.35
CA ASN A 776 18.16 17.34 -37.33
C ASN A 776 18.00 16.63 -38.70
N ILE A 777 17.21 17.25 -39.59
CA ILE A 777 16.92 16.67 -40.91
C ILE A 777 18.16 16.64 -41.80
N TRP A 778 19.06 17.58 -41.62
CA TRP A 778 20.27 17.69 -42.44
C TRP A 778 21.27 16.58 -42.12
N GLU A 779 21.44 16.25 -40.86
CA GLU A 779 22.29 15.16 -40.38
C GLU A 779 21.56 13.82 -40.32
N GLN A 780 20.26 13.84 -40.59
CA GLN A 780 19.35 12.70 -40.47
C GLN A 780 19.44 12.04 -39.07
N GLU A 781 19.40 12.86 -38.06
CA GLU A 781 19.48 12.44 -36.65
C GLU A 781 18.22 12.86 -35.88
N LEU A 782 17.81 11.99 -34.96
CA LEU A 782 16.78 12.26 -33.95
C LEU A 782 17.39 12.02 -32.57
N LYS A 783 17.29 13.03 -31.73
CA LYS A 783 17.64 12.93 -30.31
C LYS A 783 16.38 13.12 -29.49
N THR A 784 16.06 12.18 -28.62
CA THR A 784 14.98 12.33 -27.64
C THR A 784 15.52 12.12 -26.24
N SER A 785 15.08 12.95 -25.32
CA SER A 785 15.40 12.81 -23.92
C SER A 785 14.12 12.83 -23.09
N ILE A 786 13.89 11.79 -22.30
CA ILE A 786 12.83 11.75 -21.31
C ILE A 786 13.48 11.92 -19.94
N HIS A 787 13.20 13.03 -19.31
CA HIS A 787 13.69 13.35 -17.98
C HIS A 787 12.58 13.14 -16.95
N THR A 788 12.76 12.15 -16.07
CA THR A 788 11.85 11.83 -14.97
C THR A 788 12.46 12.30 -13.67
N ARG A 789 11.84 13.28 -13.03
CA ARG A 789 12.20 13.75 -11.69
C ARG A 789 11.12 13.36 -10.71
N GLY A 790 11.50 12.82 -9.56
CA GLY A 790 10.59 12.40 -8.54
C GLY A 790 11.09 12.69 -7.14
N SER A 791 10.17 13.02 -6.22
CA SER A 791 10.47 13.14 -4.80
C SER A 791 9.55 12.24 -4.01
N LEU A 792 10.12 11.35 -3.21
CA LEU A 792 9.39 10.46 -2.31
C LEU A 792 9.51 10.98 -0.87
N ALA A 793 8.39 11.08 -0.18
CA ALA A 793 8.35 11.36 1.26
C ALA A 793 7.41 10.40 1.96
N ILE A 794 7.89 9.72 3.01
CA ILE A 794 7.12 8.76 3.80
C ILE A 794 7.14 9.21 5.25
N ASP A 795 5.97 9.35 5.86
CA ASP A 795 5.75 9.67 7.27
C ASP A 795 5.09 8.47 7.95
N PHE A 796 5.85 7.75 8.75
CA PHE A 796 5.36 6.67 9.61
C PHE A 796 5.30 7.18 11.05
N GLN A 797 4.14 7.08 11.68
CA GLN A 797 3.91 7.57 13.03
C GLN A 797 3.12 6.55 13.83
N ALA A 798 3.59 6.27 15.07
CA ALA A 798 2.88 5.48 16.06
C ALA A 798 2.70 6.33 17.31
N GLU A 799 1.46 6.49 17.77
CA GLU A 799 1.07 7.30 18.93
C GLU A 799 0.44 6.40 19.98
N LEU A 800 0.97 6.45 21.20
CA LEU A 800 0.35 5.87 22.40
C LEU A 800 -0.26 7.01 23.23
N ASP A 801 -1.56 6.95 23.42
CA ASP A 801 -2.30 7.85 24.31
C ASP A 801 -2.67 7.09 25.58
N ALA A 802 -2.20 7.59 26.72
CA ALA A 802 -2.59 7.16 28.05
C ALA A 802 -3.19 8.37 28.84
N PRO A 803 -3.95 8.14 29.91
CA PRO A 803 -4.57 9.24 30.67
C PRO A 803 -3.57 10.29 31.17
N PHE A 804 -2.30 9.90 31.33
CA PHE A 804 -1.25 10.69 31.95
C PHE A 804 0.00 10.90 31.07
N LEU A 805 0.11 10.22 29.93
CA LEU A 805 1.28 10.30 29.05
C LEU A 805 0.87 10.11 27.59
N GLN A 806 1.44 10.93 26.72
CA GLN A 806 1.43 10.72 25.30
C GLN A 806 2.85 10.41 24.81
N THR A 807 3.00 9.36 24.05
CA THR A 807 4.27 9.02 23.41
C THR A 807 4.07 8.86 21.90
N THR A 808 4.92 9.50 21.11
CA THR A 808 4.90 9.40 19.66
C THR A 808 6.26 8.93 19.17
N VAL A 809 6.25 7.86 18.39
CA VAL A 809 7.40 7.40 17.59
C VAL A 809 7.12 7.74 16.15
N ARG A 810 8.03 8.47 15.51
CA ARG A 810 7.88 8.92 14.11
C ARG A 810 9.14 8.62 13.32
N SER A 811 8.98 8.03 12.14
CA SER A 811 10.03 7.81 11.16
C SER A 811 9.66 8.56 9.89
N GLN A 812 10.54 9.47 9.46
CA GLN A 812 10.38 10.26 8.24
C GLN A 812 11.49 9.90 7.28
N THR A 813 11.12 9.49 6.07
CA THR A 813 12.06 9.16 4.99
C THR A 813 11.76 10.04 3.79
N GLU A 814 12.80 10.62 3.21
CA GLU A 814 12.72 11.40 1.98
C GLU A 814 13.85 11.01 1.02
N ALA A 815 13.55 11.04 -0.28
CA ALA A 815 14.52 10.81 -1.34
C ALA A 815 14.08 11.57 -2.59
N ASP A 816 15.04 12.16 -3.28
CA ASP A 816 14.85 12.84 -4.57
C ASP A 816 15.57 12.04 -5.66
N SER A 817 14.88 11.72 -6.74
CA SER A 817 15.39 10.89 -7.85
C SER A 817 15.28 11.65 -9.17
N SER A 818 16.27 11.46 -10.01
CA SER A 818 16.35 12.03 -11.36
C SER A 818 16.88 10.96 -12.30
N ILE A 819 16.08 10.59 -13.30
CA ILE A 819 16.38 9.55 -14.26
C ILE A 819 16.24 10.14 -15.67
N TYR A 820 17.28 9.94 -16.50
CA TYR A 820 17.30 10.29 -17.91
C TYR A 820 17.21 9.02 -18.76
N PHE A 821 16.33 9.06 -19.72
CA PHE A 821 16.27 8.07 -20.78
C PHE A 821 16.51 8.79 -22.11
N ASP A 822 17.74 8.68 -22.63
CA ASP A 822 18.17 9.35 -23.83
C ASP A 822 18.19 8.37 -24.99
N THR A 823 17.65 8.78 -26.14
CA THR A 823 17.65 8.01 -27.39
C THR A 823 18.31 8.83 -28.47
N PHE A 824 19.28 8.25 -29.13
CA PHE A 824 19.96 8.80 -30.29
C PHE A 824 19.72 7.88 -31.49
N LEU A 825 19.19 8.42 -32.57
CA LEU A 825 18.85 7.67 -33.75
C LEU A 825 19.45 8.38 -34.97
N ARG A 826 20.20 7.63 -35.82
CA ARG A 826 20.75 8.12 -37.08
C ARG A 826 20.19 7.34 -38.24
N PHE A 827 19.45 8.04 -39.13
CA PHE A 827 18.79 7.45 -40.28
C PHE A 827 19.70 7.37 -41.51
N SER A 828 20.87 8.05 -41.48
CA SER A 828 21.80 8.08 -42.61
C SER A 828 22.59 6.78 -42.82
N SER A 829 22.47 5.85 -41.88
CA SER A 829 23.15 4.55 -41.94
C SER A 829 22.18 3.43 -42.27
N SER A 830 22.60 2.41 -43.02
CA SER A 830 21.86 1.17 -43.21
C SER A 830 22.72 0.01 -42.67
N PRO A 831 22.27 -0.69 -41.63
CA PRO A 831 21.04 -0.47 -40.85
C PRO A 831 21.03 0.83 -40.02
N VAL A 832 19.86 1.34 -39.70
CA VAL A 832 19.68 2.51 -38.85
C VAL A 832 20.39 2.30 -37.49
N LEU A 833 21.20 3.25 -37.07
CA LEU A 833 21.91 3.17 -35.78
C LEU A 833 21.05 3.83 -34.68
N MET A 834 20.80 3.08 -33.62
CA MET A 834 20.06 3.55 -32.45
C MET A 834 20.88 3.29 -31.18
N CYS A 835 21.06 4.33 -30.37
CA CYS A 835 21.66 4.25 -29.04
C CYS A 835 20.66 4.65 -27.98
N LEU A 836 20.53 3.84 -26.95
CA LEU A 836 19.70 4.09 -25.79
C LEU A 836 20.58 4.16 -24.54
N GLN A 837 20.41 5.21 -23.76
CA GLN A 837 21.10 5.39 -22.49
C GLN A 837 20.09 5.61 -21.38
N LEU A 838 20.18 4.82 -20.32
CA LEU A 838 19.45 5.00 -19.08
C LEU A 838 20.45 5.43 -18.00
N ARG A 839 20.34 6.68 -17.56
CA ARG A 839 21.21 7.27 -16.54
C ARG A 839 20.38 7.67 -15.33
N GLU A 840 20.79 7.20 -14.17
CA GLU A 840 20.26 7.61 -12.88
C GLU A 840 21.28 8.55 -12.21
N GLU A 841 20.84 9.76 -11.87
CA GLU A 841 21.65 10.69 -11.09
C GLU A 841 21.80 10.20 -9.64
N GLN A 842 22.70 10.82 -8.92
CA GLN A 842 22.87 10.57 -7.50
C GLN A 842 21.54 10.85 -6.77
N VAL A 843 21.04 9.84 -6.04
CA VAL A 843 19.78 9.94 -5.29
C VAL A 843 20.08 10.28 -3.83
N PRO A 844 19.95 11.55 -3.43
CA PRO A 844 20.07 11.93 -2.02
C PRO A 844 18.89 11.41 -1.23
N TYR A 845 19.16 10.86 -0.05
CA TYR A 845 18.13 10.43 0.88
C TYR A 845 18.41 10.92 2.30
N ARG A 846 17.34 11.10 3.05
CA ARG A 846 17.38 11.50 4.46
C ARG A 846 16.33 10.73 5.26
N GLU A 847 16.75 10.24 6.41
CA GLU A 847 15.90 9.54 7.35
C GLU A 847 16.00 10.19 8.72
N ILE A 848 14.87 10.42 9.35
CA ILE A 848 14.77 11.06 10.65
C ILE A 848 13.88 10.23 11.54
N PHE A 849 14.42 9.80 12.65
CA PHE A 849 13.69 9.12 13.72
C PHE A 849 13.48 10.09 14.88
N THR A 850 12.24 10.22 15.30
CA THR A 850 11.85 11.12 16.40
C THR A 850 11.01 10.37 17.41
N VAL A 851 11.36 10.49 18.67
CA VAL A 851 10.53 10.01 19.78
C VAL A 851 10.17 11.23 20.62
N SER A 852 8.88 11.55 20.70
CA SER A 852 8.34 12.65 21.48
C SER A 852 7.51 12.09 22.62
N ARG A 853 7.67 12.65 23.81
CA ARG A 853 6.92 12.30 25.01
C ARG A 853 6.33 13.57 25.60
N SER A 854 5.09 13.52 26.05
CA SER A 854 4.41 14.63 26.69
C SER A 854 3.62 14.13 27.89
N ALA A 855 3.90 14.67 29.06
CA ALA A 855 3.24 14.36 30.32
C ALA A 855 2.90 15.68 31.05
N GLY A 856 1.61 16.03 31.10
CA GLY A 856 1.18 17.33 31.58
C GLY A 856 1.84 18.49 30.81
N ASN A 857 2.55 19.38 31.53
CA ASN A 857 3.26 20.52 30.91
C ASN A 857 4.71 20.20 30.49
N GLN A 858 5.17 18.97 30.73
CA GLN A 858 6.52 18.55 30.34
C GLN A 858 6.48 17.84 28.99
N SER A 859 7.38 18.22 28.11
CA SER A 859 7.56 17.52 26.83
C SER A 859 9.05 17.33 26.55
N SER A 860 9.40 16.16 26.06
CA SER A 860 10.74 15.84 25.60
C SER A 860 10.71 15.26 24.20
N THR A 861 11.75 15.56 23.41
CA THR A 861 11.86 15.05 22.04
C THR A 861 13.30 14.64 21.77
N ALA A 862 13.49 13.35 21.50
CA ALA A 862 14.75 12.78 21.03
C ALA A 862 14.68 12.60 19.52
N ARG A 863 15.72 13.05 18.80
CA ARG A 863 15.80 12.98 17.35
C ARG A 863 17.15 12.41 16.93
N LYS A 864 17.12 11.41 16.03
CA LYS A 864 18.29 10.91 15.32
C LYS A 864 18.03 10.97 13.82
N GLY A 865 19.06 11.33 13.04
CA GLY A 865 18.96 11.41 11.59
C GLY A 865 20.11 10.69 10.94
N ARG A 866 19.84 10.15 9.76
CA ARG A 866 20.81 9.60 8.82
C ARG A 866 20.55 10.25 7.47
N GLN A 867 21.62 10.65 6.80
CA GLN A 867 21.55 11.15 5.43
C GLN A 867 22.66 10.48 4.60
N GLY A 868 22.41 10.33 3.33
CA GLY A 868 23.34 9.73 2.41
C GLY A 868 22.88 9.96 0.98
N ALA A 869 23.58 9.37 0.05
CA ALA A 869 23.18 9.39 -1.33
C ALA A 869 23.51 8.04 -1.98
N VAL A 870 22.60 7.53 -2.80
CA VAL A 870 22.88 6.41 -3.69
C VAL A 870 23.69 6.98 -4.86
N PRO A 871 24.83 6.38 -5.22
CA PRO A 871 25.66 6.88 -6.31
C PRO A 871 24.92 6.87 -7.64
N SER A 872 25.27 7.82 -8.51
CA SER A 872 24.82 7.80 -9.89
C SER A 872 25.26 6.52 -10.59
N ARG A 873 24.45 6.04 -11.51
CA ARG A 873 24.78 4.88 -12.33
C ARG A 873 24.19 4.99 -13.73
N GLU A 874 24.91 4.40 -14.65
CA GLU A 874 24.46 4.17 -16.00
C GLU A 874 24.19 2.67 -16.17
N LEU A 875 23.02 2.33 -16.72
CA LEU A 875 22.62 0.95 -16.92
C LEU A 875 23.05 0.50 -18.32
N ALA A 876 23.92 -0.48 -18.38
CA ALA A 876 24.24 -1.17 -19.62
C ALA A 876 23.06 -2.04 -20.05
N LEU A 877 22.36 -1.68 -21.13
CA LEU A 877 21.15 -2.36 -21.58
C LEU A 877 21.50 -3.66 -22.30
N GLN A 878 22.32 -3.62 -23.34
CA GLN A 878 22.83 -4.79 -24.04
C GLN A 878 24.08 -4.48 -24.88
N ARG A 879 24.75 -5.53 -25.34
CA ARG A 879 26.04 -5.40 -26.04
C ARG A 879 25.93 -4.62 -27.35
N ASP A 880 24.89 -4.89 -28.16
CA ASP A 880 24.74 -4.25 -29.47
C ASP A 880 24.34 -2.78 -29.33
N ASN A 881 23.50 -2.45 -28.33
CA ASN A 881 23.23 -1.08 -27.95
C ASN A 881 24.51 -0.36 -27.52
N SER A 882 25.36 -0.98 -26.69
CA SER A 882 26.62 -0.39 -26.24
C SER A 882 27.56 -0.12 -27.45
N ARG A 883 27.56 -1.01 -28.44
CA ARG A 883 28.32 -0.82 -29.68
C ARG A 883 27.76 0.31 -30.52
N ALA A 884 26.45 0.39 -30.71
CA ALA A 884 25.79 1.49 -31.42
C ALA A 884 26.02 2.83 -30.72
N CYS A 885 25.92 2.86 -29.40
CA CYS A 885 26.26 4.05 -28.61
C CYS A 885 27.71 4.48 -28.78
N SER A 886 28.64 3.53 -28.81
CA SER A 886 30.08 3.87 -29.02
C SER A 886 30.32 4.49 -30.39
N LEU A 887 29.61 4.05 -31.43
CA LEU A 887 29.74 4.58 -32.79
C LEU A 887 29.09 5.97 -32.93
N LEU A 888 27.90 6.16 -32.35
CA LEU A 888 27.15 7.42 -32.44
C LEU A 888 27.81 8.54 -31.62
N LEU A 889 28.20 8.24 -30.36
CA LEU A 889 28.73 9.21 -29.43
C LEU A 889 30.25 9.49 -29.62
N ALA A 890 31.00 8.63 -30.32
CA ALA A 890 32.36 8.92 -30.71
C ALA A 890 32.42 10.01 -31.77
N ALA A 891 31.47 10.00 -32.73
CA ALA A 891 31.35 11.01 -33.76
C ALA A 891 31.04 12.43 -33.20
N GLU A 892 30.30 12.52 -32.09
CA GLU A 892 30.01 13.81 -31.40
C GLU A 892 31.25 14.40 -30.68
N LYS A 893 32.24 13.61 -30.32
CA LYS A 893 33.46 14.08 -29.65
C LYS A 893 34.53 14.57 -30.62
N GLU A 894 34.41 14.23 -31.88
CA GLU A 894 35.32 14.65 -32.95
C GLU A 894 34.78 15.85 -33.76
N ALA A 895 33.49 16.20 -33.64
CA ALA A 895 32.87 17.37 -34.21
C ALA A 895 32.88 18.54 -33.18
#